data_ba6031891f94ca913333a26bd91a6647
#
_entry.id   ba6031891f94ca913333a26bd91a6647
#
_cell.length_a   1.000
_cell.length_b   1.000
_cell.length_c   1.000
_cell.angle_alpha   90.00
_cell.angle_beta   90.00
_cell.angle_gamma   90.00
#
_symmetry.space_group_name_H-M   'P 1'
#
loop_
_entity.id
_entity.type
_entity.pdbx_description
1 polymer ?
#
loop_
_entity_poly.entity_id
_entity_poly.type
_entity_poly.pdbx_seq_one_letter_code
_entity_poly.pdbx_strand_id
1 'polypeptide(L)'
;MNKPLSLAGLGALFASCFIAANAHAQAGATLPTFQNASVHDPSVLKAGDTFYVFGSHLASAKSKDLMKWTQMTDGVSATNPLFLNGSKNVYTELAETFAWANTTTLWAPDVRQLADGKYYMYYDACQGDAPRSALGIAVANSPEGPYVNKGVILKSGMWGQASYDGTVYDALKHPNTVDPNVFFDNAGKLWMVYGSYSGGIFIMQMNPATGFPYPNQGYGKRLIGGNHSRIEGAYIMYSPATSYYYLFTSFGGLDANGGYNMRVARSTNPDGPYYDAQGNAMANVKSDPSKPLFDDASIAPYGVKMMGNFLFERKLGEAGTGIGTGYVSAGHNSAWYDPATGKHFLIFHTRFPERGEQHEVRVHQMFMNADGWPVVAPYRYANETAATVRPEFIFGDYLYVNHGKDITASIRKSQLITLNANGSITGAVSGTWRKVGTNQVEINLPGASTYKGVLLTQWDETSKSYVTTFTASSREGIAIFGSRLIPRTDMQVATAIYNELSLGATTAVTGNLTLPTTAARNAVISWTSSNPAVVSNTGVVTTPASGSVNVTLTARITKGTATLTKTFTVTVRKLGGLVAYYAFDGNLADSNGAFGAGSVSGGKIDVAGGSLTYGAGMRGNAAVFDGATGVRLPNGLISSNTYTVAMWLKPAQLTAFTTTFFGARTTDSWVSFLPMGHGGVGGASMLWSGSAWYDAGLGMNIPVNQWSHVAFTVNNGAVNVYVNGVKRFSGTNFPNVFTTTTGTFALGVNYWDTPYKGAIDELRIYNAALNDAEVAGIAH
;
A
#
# COMPACT_ATOMS: atom_id res chain seq x y z
N MET A 1 -41.97 -33.32 39.45
CA MET A 1 -40.87 -32.37 39.72
C MET A 1 -40.05 -32.25 38.44
N ASN A 2 -40.42 -31.28 37.62
CA ASN A 2 -39.76 -31.02 36.35
C ASN A 2 -38.68 -29.95 36.55
N LYS A 3 -37.43 -30.28 36.22
CA LYS A 3 -36.35 -29.29 36.11
C LYS A 3 -36.26 -28.82 34.65
N PRO A 4 -36.06 -27.52 34.39
CA PRO A 4 -35.87 -27.03 33.02
C PRO A 4 -34.45 -27.28 32.55
N LEU A 5 -34.29 -27.85 31.32
CA LEU A 5 -33.05 -27.93 30.61
C LEU A 5 -32.59 -26.55 30.15
N SER A 6 -31.34 -26.23 30.44
CA SER A 6 -30.70 -24.95 30.02
C SER A 6 -30.32 -25.02 28.52
N LEU A 7 -30.67 -23.94 27.81
CA LEU A 7 -30.39 -23.72 26.36
C LEU A 7 -28.94 -23.27 26.10
N ALA A 8 -27.95 -23.78 26.81
CA ALA A 8 -26.55 -23.33 26.66
C ALA A 8 -25.66 -24.30 25.85
N GLY A 9 -26.23 -25.31 25.19
CA GLY A 9 -25.45 -26.38 24.53
C GLY A 9 -25.46 -26.39 23.00
N LEU A 10 -26.21 -25.54 22.31
CA LEU A 10 -26.35 -25.60 20.83
C LEU A 10 -25.49 -24.64 20.02
N GLY A 11 -24.71 -23.79 20.65
CA GLY A 11 -23.85 -22.81 19.94
C GLY A 11 -22.49 -23.33 19.46
N ALA A 12 -22.00 -24.44 19.98
CA ALA A 12 -20.62 -24.90 19.77
C ALA A 12 -20.44 -26.01 18.72
N LEU A 13 -21.54 -26.63 18.24
CA LEU A 13 -21.45 -27.75 17.28
C LEU A 13 -21.66 -27.35 15.81
N PHE A 14 -22.04 -26.10 15.50
CA PHE A 14 -22.22 -25.64 14.11
C PHE A 14 -20.98 -24.98 13.49
N ALA A 15 -19.94 -24.67 14.27
CA ALA A 15 -18.71 -24.06 13.76
C ALA A 15 -17.71 -25.09 13.15
N SER A 16 -17.86 -26.37 13.43
CA SER A 16 -16.87 -27.39 13.04
C SER A 16 -17.18 -28.16 11.76
N CYS A 17 -18.37 -28.03 11.16
CA CYS A 17 -18.74 -28.79 9.95
C CYS A 17 -18.55 -28.06 8.62
N PHE A 18 -18.16 -26.77 8.59
CA PHE A 18 -18.05 -25.99 7.35
C PHE A 18 -16.62 -25.83 6.82
N ILE A 19 -15.59 -26.36 7.47
CA ILE A 19 -14.20 -26.34 6.97
C ILE A 19 -13.93 -27.44 5.93
N ALA A 20 -14.82 -28.43 5.78
CA ALA A 20 -14.55 -29.64 4.99
C ALA A 20 -14.88 -29.57 3.48
N ALA A 21 -15.50 -28.51 2.95
CA ALA A 21 -15.99 -28.49 1.57
C ALA A 21 -15.11 -27.78 0.53
N ASN A 22 -14.05 -27.07 0.94
CA ASN A 22 -13.15 -26.36 0.01
C ASN A 22 -11.67 -26.77 0.12
N ALA A 23 -11.35 -27.82 0.85
CA ALA A 23 -9.98 -28.25 1.06
C ALA A 23 -9.56 -29.29 0.00
N HIS A 24 -8.95 -28.84 -1.11
CA HIS A 24 -7.77 -29.52 -1.60
C HIS A 24 -6.53 -29.05 -0.78
N ALA A 25 -6.71 -28.78 0.50
CA ALA A 25 -5.63 -28.81 1.45
C ALA A 25 -5.32 -30.29 1.71
N GLN A 26 -4.19 -30.76 1.22
CA GLN A 26 -3.55 -31.97 1.68
C GLN A 26 -3.60 -31.92 3.22
N ALA A 27 -4.28 -32.87 3.86
CA ALA A 27 -4.39 -32.90 5.32
C ALA A 27 -2.98 -32.83 5.92
N GLY A 28 -2.67 -31.70 6.62
CA GLY A 28 -1.34 -31.44 7.18
C GLY A 28 -0.54 -30.32 6.49
N ALA A 29 -1.03 -29.68 5.42
CA ALA A 29 -0.35 -28.54 4.81
C ALA A 29 -0.45 -27.29 5.73
N THR A 30 0.69 -26.72 6.09
CA THR A 30 0.73 -25.44 6.82
C THR A 30 0.19 -24.31 5.94
N LEU A 31 -0.65 -23.45 6.51
CA LEU A 31 -1.14 -22.27 5.79
C LEU A 31 0.03 -21.35 5.37
N PRO A 32 -0.04 -20.71 4.21
CA PRO A 32 0.99 -19.77 3.78
C PRO A 32 1.20 -18.67 4.82
N THR A 33 2.46 -18.40 5.11
CA THR A 33 2.87 -17.27 5.96
C THR A 33 3.84 -16.39 5.18
N PHE A 34 3.75 -15.08 5.41
CA PHE A 34 4.53 -14.09 4.69
C PHE A 34 5.30 -13.20 5.65
N GLN A 35 6.47 -12.77 5.22
CA GLN A 35 7.23 -11.70 5.86
C GLN A 35 7.57 -10.69 4.78
N ASN A 36 7.20 -9.44 5.01
CA ASN A 36 7.39 -8.38 4.02
C ASN A 36 8.74 -7.67 4.22
N ALA A 37 9.27 -7.11 3.14
CA ALA A 37 10.39 -6.18 3.15
C ALA A 37 10.03 -4.96 2.31
N SER A 38 10.59 -3.81 2.67
CA SER A 38 10.44 -2.56 1.93
C SER A 38 11.69 -2.34 1.10
N VAL A 39 11.60 -2.62 -0.20
CA VAL A 39 12.64 -2.35 -1.19
C VAL A 39 11.97 -1.73 -2.41
N HIS A 40 12.28 -0.46 -2.70
CA HIS A 40 11.83 0.23 -3.89
C HIS A 40 12.66 -0.23 -5.09
N ASP A 41 12.04 -0.40 -6.27
CA ASP A 41 12.72 -0.79 -7.52
C ASP A 41 13.49 -2.13 -7.42
N PRO A 42 12.84 -3.22 -6.98
CA PRO A 42 13.55 -4.45 -6.63
C PRO A 42 14.11 -5.19 -7.86
N SER A 43 15.42 -5.21 -8.01
CA SER A 43 16.11 -6.09 -8.96
C SER A 43 16.49 -7.41 -8.32
N VAL A 44 16.12 -8.54 -8.95
CA VAL A 44 16.24 -9.88 -8.38
C VAL A 44 17.54 -10.57 -8.81
N LEU A 45 18.22 -11.16 -7.83
CA LEU A 45 19.35 -12.08 -8.02
C LEU A 45 19.07 -13.39 -7.29
N LYS A 46 19.35 -14.54 -7.89
CA LYS A 46 19.43 -15.82 -7.18
C LYS A 46 20.89 -16.24 -7.05
N ALA A 47 21.35 -16.44 -5.80
CA ALA A 47 22.68 -16.95 -5.50
C ALA A 47 22.53 -18.19 -4.59
N GLY A 48 22.95 -19.34 -5.11
CA GLY A 48 22.70 -20.62 -4.44
C GLY A 48 21.19 -20.89 -4.27
N ASP A 49 20.77 -21.11 -3.03
CA ASP A 49 19.37 -21.35 -2.66
C ASP A 49 18.61 -20.06 -2.23
N THR A 50 19.27 -18.92 -2.30
CA THR A 50 18.77 -17.65 -1.77
C THR A 50 18.47 -16.65 -2.88
N PHE A 51 17.30 -16.05 -2.83
CA PHE A 51 16.93 -14.89 -3.63
C PHE A 51 17.30 -13.64 -2.88
N TYR A 52 17.84 -12.67 -3.61
CA TYR A 52 18.14 -11.32 -3.14
C TYR A 52 17.36 -10.33 -3.99
N VAL A 53 16.94 -9.24 -3.40
CA VAL A 53 16.47 -8.04 -4.10
C VAL A 53 17.30 -6.85 -3.66
N PHE A 54 17.72 -6.05 -4.65
CA PHE A 54 18.45 -4.80 -4.46
C PHE A 54 17.61 -3.69 -5.06
N GLY A 55 17.53 -2.56 -4.40
CA GLY A 55 16.72 -1.44 -4.87
C GLY A 55 17.29 -0.08 -4.49
N SER A 56 16.53 0.94 -4.82
CA SER A 56 16.87 2.34 -4.57
C SER A 56 17.28 2.58 -3.13
N HIS A 57 18.18 3.55 -2.94
CA HIS A 57 18.74 3.95 -1.66
C HIS A 57 19.52 2.84 -0.94
N LEU A 58 20.08 1.87 -1.68
CA LEU A 58 20.75 0.69 -1.14
C LEU A 58 19.86 -0.16 -0.20
N ALA A 59 18.55 -0.10 -0.38
CA ALA A 59 17.66 -1.04 0.25
C ALA A 59 17.86 -2.43 -0.36
N SER A 60 17.91 -3.46 0.48
CA SER A 60 18.02 -4.84 0.01
C SER A 60 17.36 -5.82 0.98
N ALA A 61 16.91 -6.95 0.43
CA ALA A 61 16.32 -8.01 1.22
C ALA A 61 16.64 -9.38 0.61
N LYS A 62 16.51 -10.44 1.42
CA LYS A 62 16.73 -11.83 0.98
C LYS A 62 15.61 -12.77 1.40
N SER A 63 15.40 -13.81 0.60
CA SER A 63 14.38 -14.84 0.81
C SER A 63 14.85 -16.20 0.28
N LYS A 64 14.39 -17.30 0.87
CA LYS A 64 14.60 -18.65 0.35
C LYS A 64 13.38 -19.20 -0.39
N ASP A 65 12.21 -18.56 -0.24
CA ASP A 65 10.93 -19.07 -0.72
C ASP A 65 10.10 -18.05 -1.51
N LEU A 66 10.62 -16.82 -1.71
CA LEU A 66 9.92 -15.69 -2.36
C LEU A 66 8.69 -15.20 -1.58
N MET A 67 8.42 -15.73 -0.39
CA MET A 67 7.29 -15.37 0.47
C MET A 67 7.73 -14.65 1.75
N LYS A 68 8.88 -15.07 2.31
CA LYS A 68 9.43 -14.51 3.54
C LYS A 68 10.70 -13.76 3.23
N TRP A 69 10.62 -12.44 3.28
CA TRP A 69 11.74 -11.55 3.02
C TRP A 69 12.32 -11.02 4.31
N THR A 70 13.64 -11.09 4.45
CA THR A 70 14.39 -10.48 5.54
C THR A 70 15.09 -9.25 5.00
N GLN A 71 14.77 -8.07 5.53
CA GLN A 71 15.47 -6.82 5.21
C GLN A 71 16.94 -6.98 5.60
N MET A 72 17.85 -6.62 4.69
CA MET A 72 19.29 -6.68 4.92
C MET A 72 19.85 -5.28 5.15
N THR A 73 19.51 -4.35 4.27
CA THR A 73 19.99 -2.97 4.30
C THR A 73 18.87 -2.01 3.94
N ASP A 74 18.98 -0.76 4.39
CA ASP A 74 18.12 0.33 4.04
C ASP A 74 18.86 1.67 4.20
N GLY A 75 18.75 2.53 3.20
CA GLY A 75 19.33 3.87 3.18
C GLY A 75 20.81 3.94 2.82
N VAL A 76 21.17 5.02 2.09
CA VAL A 76 22.56 5.36 1.77
C VAL A 76 23.19 6.00 3.00
N SER A 77 24.11 5.26 3.65
CA SER A 77 24.79 5.70 4.87
C SER A 77 26.23 5.20 4.91
N ALA A 78 27.09 5.86 5.70
CA ALA A 78 28.48 5.43 5.88
C ALA A 78 28.61 4.04 6.54
N THR A 79 27.54 3.53 7.14
CA THR A 79 27.50 2.22 7.82
C THR A 79 26.79 1.14 7.01
N ASN A 80 26.30 1.46 5.80
CA ASN A 80 25.62 0.46 4.98
C ASN A 80 26.61 -0.66 4.59
N PRO A 81 26.33 -1.93 4.97
CA PRO A 81 27.29 -3.03 4.79
C PRO A 81 27.58 -3.37 3.34
N LEU A 82 26.72 -2.99 2.39
CA LEU A 82 26.96 -3.23 0.96
C LEU A 82 28.23 -2.53 0.46
N PHE A 83 28.64 -1.41 1.09
CA PHE A 83 29.85 -0.66 0.71
C PHE A 83 30.83 -0.45 1.87
N LEU A 84 30.53 -0.96 3.08
CA LEU A 84 31.41 -0.78 4.23
C LEU A 84 32.61 -1.75 4.16
N ASN A 85 33.82 -1.23 3.90
CA ASN A 85 35.05 -2.00 3.78
C ASN A 85 36.19 -1.30 4.53
N GLY A 86 36.43 -1.68 5.76
CA GLY A 86 37.41 -1.02 6.63
C GLY A 86 37.04 0.45 6.88
N SER A 87 37.90 1.37 6.47
CA SER A 87 37.65 2.83 6.56
C SER A 87 36.87 3.40 5.38
N LYS A 88 36.63 2.61 4.34
CA LYS A 88 35.88 3.02 3.14
C LYS A 88 34.42 2.72 3.31
N ASN A 89 33.58 3.58 2.77
CA ASN A 89 32.13 3.47 2.75
C ASN A 89 31.55 3.99 1.43
N VAL A 90 30.25 3.97 1.27
CA VAL A 90 29.57 4.37 0.03
C VAL A 90 29.97 5.76 -0.46
N TYR A 91 30.16 6.73 0.43
CA TYR A 91 30.51 8.11 0.06
C TYR A 91 31.94 8.23 -0.44
N THR A 92 32.86 7.44 0.10
CA THR A 92 34.27 7.42 -0.36
C THR A 92 34.45 6.55 -1.62
N GLU A 93 33.73 5.44 -1.72
CA GLU A 93 33.78 4.56 -2.89
C GLU A 93 33.15 5.21 -4.14
N LEU A 94 32.03 5.94 -3.98
CA LEU A 94 31.25 6.50 -5.08
C LEU A 94 31.35 8.05 -5.19
N ALA A 95 32.46 8.64 -4.68
CA ALA A 95 32.63 10.08 -4.62
C ALA A 95 32.51 10.77 -6.00
N GLU A 96 33.06 10.20 -7.07
CA GLU A 96 32.94 10.71 -8.43
C GLU A 96 31.49 10.71 -8.91
N THR A 97 30.77 9.62 -8.64
CA THR A 97 29.36 9.46 -9.01
C THR A 97 28.49 10.52 -8.36
N PHE A 98 28.62 10.70 -7.05
CA PHE A 98 27.88 11.71 -6.30
C PHE A 98 28.22 13.14 -6.72
N ALA A 99 29.50 13.40 -6.96
CA ALA A 99 29.94 14.72 -7.45
C ALA A 99 29.33 15.05 -8.83
N TRP A 100 29.29 14.09 -9.75
CA TRP A 100 28.66 14.29 -11.06
C TRP A 100 27.16 14.50 -10.95
N ALA A 101 26.46 13.62 -10.24
CA ALA A 101 25.00 13.63 -10.12
C ALA A 101 24.48 14.68 -9.14
N ASN A 102 25.36 15.43 -8.47
CA ASN A 102 25.02 16.46 -7.49
C ASN A 102 24.01 15.95 -6.43
N THR A 103 24.26 14.78 -5.90
CA THR A 103 23.42 14.10 -4.91
C THR A 103 24.27 13.21 -3.99
N THR A 104 23.68 12.71 -2.93
CA THR A 104 24.31 11.71 -2.04
C THR A 104 23.45 10.46 -1.90
N THR A 105 22.48 10.25 -2.81
CA THR A 105 21.62 9.07 -2.83
C THR A 105 21.82 8.26 -4.11
N LEU A 106 21.40 7.00 -4.08
CA LEU A 106 21.43 6.06 -5.20
C LEU A 106 20.01 5.65 -5.56
N TRP A 107 19.78 5.40 -6.86
CA TRP A 107 18.51 4.93 -7.37
C TRP A 107 18.56 3.41 -7.65
N ALA A 108 17.83 2.93 -8.63
CA ALA A 108 17.58 1.53 -8.91
C ALA A 108 18.83 0.77 -9.41
N PRO A 109 19.48 -0.09 -8.61
CA PRO A 109 20.62 -0.89 -9.06
C PRO A 109 20.16 -2.20 -9.69
N ASP A 110 21.06 -2.84 -10.45
CA ASP A 110 20.98 -4.26 -10.78
C ASP A 110 22.23 -5.02 -10.33
N VAL A 111 22.09 -6.26 -9.93
CA VAL A 111 23.22 -7.11 -9.51
C VAL A 111 23.25 -8.38 -10.33
N ARG A 112 24.41 -8.65 -10.98
CA ARG A 112 24.60 -9.85 -11.77
C ARG A 112 25.86 -10.59 -11.38
N GLN A 113 25.80 -11.92 -11.26
CA GLN A 113 27.00 -12.75 -11.14
C GLN A 113 27.57 -13.02 -12.52
N LEU A 114 28.88 -12.78 -12.70
CA LEU A 114 29.60 -13.08 -13.93
C LEU A 114 30.41 -14.38 -13.81
N ALA A 115 31.09 -14.77 -14.92
CA ALA A 115 31.79 -16.03 -15.01
C ALA A 115 32.99 -16.18 -14.06
N ASP A 116 33.54 -15.07 -13.56
CA ASP A 116 34.57 -15.05 -12.52
C ASP A 116 34.06 -15.36 -11.10
N GLY A 117 32.74 -15.61 -10.98
CA GLY A 117 32.03 -15.91 -9.73
C GLY A 117 31.73 -14.69 -8.87
N LYS A 118 32.15 -13.49 -9.28
CA LYS A 118 31.91 -12.26 -8.54
C LYS A 118 30.56 -11.64 -8.91
N TYR A 119 30.09 -10.77 -8.02
CA TYR A 119 28.83 -10.05 -8.14
C TYR A 119 29.11 -8.61 -8.57
N TYR A 120 28.54 -8.23 -9.69
CA TYR A 120 28.67 -6.92 -10.31
C TYR A 120 27.38 -6.15 -10.06
N MET A 121 27.47 -5.09 -9.24
CA MET A 121 26.37 -4.14 -9.02
C MET A 121 26.51 -3.00 -10.02
N TYR A 122 25.53 -2.86 -10.88
CA TYR A 122 25.36 -1.71 -11.74
C TYR A 122 24.50 -0.72 -10.96
N TYR A 123 25.15 0.32 -10.45
CA TYR A 123 24.52 1.32 -9.59
C TYR A 123 24.37 2.65 -10.35
N ASP A 124 23.43 3.47 -9.92
CA ASP A 124 23.27 4.80 -10.48
C ASP A 124 22.90 5.84 -9.40
N ALA A 125 23.21 7.09 -9.72
CA ALA A 125 22.83 8.26 -8.95
C ALA A 125 22.26 9.34 -9.89
N CYS A 126 21.22 10.05 -9.46
CA CYS A 126 20.57 11.10 -10.23
C CYS A 126 20.28 12.32 -9.34
N GLN A 127 20.39 13.50 -9.90
CA GLN A 127 20.07 14.76 -9.21
C GLN A 127 18.60 14.84 -8.76
N GLY A 128 17.69 14.10 -9.41
CA GLY A 128 16.28 14.01 -9.07
C GLY A 128 15.40 15.00 -9.83
N ASP A 129 15.67 16.28 -9.77
CA ASP A 129 14.93 17.34 -10.49
C ASP A 129 15.45 17.60 -11.92
N ALA A 130 16.55 16.96 -12.30
CA ALA A 130 17.14 17.04 -13.63
C ALA A 130 17.79 15.70 -14.02
N PRO A 131 17.80 15.31 -15.33
CA PRO A 131 18.40 14.05 -15.79
C PRO A 131 19.94 14.16 -15.83
N ARG A 132 20.55 14.56 -14.72
CA ARG A 132 21.98 14.57 -14.47
C ARG A 132 22.34 13.37 -13.62
N SER A 133 22.81 12.31 -14.30
CA SER A 133 23.03 11.03 -13.68
C SER A 133 24.38 10.43 -14.04
N ALA A 134 24.85 9.54 -13.17
CA ALA A 134 26.02 8.71 -13.42
C ALA A 134 25.66 7.26 -13.09
N LEU A 135 25.91 6.35 -14.04
CA LEU A 135 25.78 4.91 -13.91
C LEU A 135 27.17 4.30 -13.86
N GLY A 136 27.43 3.47 -12.86
CA GLY A 136 28.73 2.86 -12.62
C GLY A 136 28.65 1.38 -12.26
N ILE A 137 29.83 0.77 -12.04
CA ILE A 137 29.97 -0.63 -11.66
C ILE A 137 30.73 -0.73 -10.36
N ALA A 138 30.23 -1.53 -9.41
CA ALA A 138 30.96 -1.97 -8.23
C ALA A 138 30.93 -3.50 -8.13
N VAL A 139 31.99 -4.11 -7.59
CA VAL A 139 32.19 -5.56 -7.62
C VAL A 139 32.46 -6.09 -6.21
N ALA A 140 31.81 -7.21 -5.86
CA ALA A 140 32.00 -7.92 -4.61
C ALA A 140 32.19 -9.43 -4.82
N ASN A 141 32.76 -10.10 -3.81
CA ASN A 141 32.86 -11.56 -3.78
C ASN A 141 31.58 -12.25 -3.25
N SER A 142 30.69 -11.48 -2.65
CA SER A 142 29.42 -11.94 -2.09
C SER A 142 28.29 -11.01 -2.54
N PRO A 143 27.05 -11.51 -2.73
CA PRO A 143 25.92 -10.63 -3.00
C PRO A 143 25.65 -9.64 -1.85
N GLU A 144 26.06 -9.96 -0.63
CA GLU A 144 25.91 -9.11 0.56
C GLU A 144 27.03 -8.05 0.69
N GLY A 145 27.92 -7.96 -0.32
CA GLY A 145 29.03 -7.01 -0.34
C GLY A 145 30.28 -7.49 0.44
N PRO A 146 31.21 -6.61 0.84
CA PRO A 146 31.24 -5.21 0.41
C PRO A 146 31.61 -5.04 -1.06
N TYR A 147 30.94 -4.13 -1.74
CA TYR A 147 31.19 -3.76 -3.13
C TYR A 147 32.29 -2.72 -3.21
N VAL A 148 33.20 -2.91 -4.18
CA VAL A 148 34.30 -1.99 -4.47
C VAL A 148 34.08 -1.37 -5.85
N ASN A 149 34.07 -0.05 -5.90
CA ASN A 149 33.83 0.71 -7.13
C ASN A 149 34.87 0.39 -8.21
N LYS A 150 34.39 0.24 -9.45
CA LYS A 150 35.21 0.07 -10.67
C LYS A 150 35.14 1.28 -11.60
N GLY A 151 34.29 2.24 -11.30
CA GLY A 151 34.17 3.51 -12.01
C GLY A 151 32.80 3.70 -12.69
N VAL A 152 32.60 4.93 -13.12
CA VAL A 152 31.43 5.36 -13.88
C VAL A 152 31.58 4.91 -15.33
N ILE A 153 30.54 4.32 -15.92
CA ILE A 153 30.52 3.82 -17.30
C ILE A 153 29.69 4.71 -18.23
N LEU A 154 28.64 5.37 -17.72
CA LEU A 154 27.80 6.29 -18.48
C LEU A 154 27.42 7.49 -17.64
N LYS A 155 27.27 8.65 -18.30
CA LYS A 155 26.80 9.90 -17.71
C LYS A 155 25.72 10.52 -18.59
N SER A 156 24.77 11.23 -17.98
CA SER A 156 23.82 12.12 -18.63
C SER A 156 23.87 13.50 -18.00
N GLY A 157 23.21 14.49 -18.60
CA GLY A 157 23.18 15.86 -18.08
C GLY A 157 24.44 16.68 -18.37
N MET A 158 25.15 16.42 -19.49
CA MET A 158 26.28 17.20 -19.97
C MET A 158 25.84 18.33 -20.91
N TRP A 159 24.92 19.18 -20.46
CA TRP A 159 24.36 20.24 -21.30
C TRP A 159 25.42 21.14 -21.93
N GLY A 160 25.25 21.41 -23.25
CA GLY A 160 26.17 22.22 -24.03
C GLY A 160 27.48 21.50 -24.42
N GLN A 161 27.63 20.22 -24.05
CA GLN A 161 28.80 19.39 -24.39
C GLN A 161 28.41 18.24 -25.32
N ALA A 162 29.39 17.67 -26.00
CA ALA A 162 29.19 16.46 -26.80
C ALA A 162 28.88 15.26 -25.87
N SER A 163 27.88 14.49 -26.27
CA SER A 163 27.48 13.26 -25.60
C SER A 163 28.23 12.04 -26.19
N TYR A 164 27.92 10.83 -25.69
CA TYR A 164 28.63 9.59 -26.10
C TYR A 164 28.40 9.23 -27.57
N ASP A 165 27.38 9.75 -28.25
CA ASP A 165 27.15 9.57 -29.69
C ASP A 165 27.78 10.68 -30.56
N GLY A 166 28.50 11.62 -29.94
CA GLY A 166 29.16 12.73 -30.59
C GLY A 166 28.28 13.94 -30.88
N THR A 167 26.99 13.87 -30.61
CA THR A 167 26.06 15.03 -30.73
C THR A 167 26.02 15.83 -29.42
N VAL A 168 25.55 17.07 -29.47
CA VAL A 168 25.33 17.85 -28.26
C VAL A 168 24.22 17.19 -27.43
N TYR A 169 24.46 17.07 -26.12
CA TYR A 169 23.50 16.41 -25.22
C TYR A 169 22.13 17.12 -25.25
N ASP A 170 21.09 16.33 -25.47
CA ASP A 170 19.68 16.74 -25.50
C ASP A 170 18.87 15.72 -24.70
N ALA A 171 18.33 16.12 -23.54
CA ALA A 171 17.59 15.24 -22.63
C ALA A 171 16.29 14.68 -23.24
N LEU A 172 15.77 15.25 -24.33
CA LEU A 172 14.59 14.71 -25.04
C LEU A 172 14.94 13.52 -25.95
N LYS A 173 16.22 13.36 -26.27
CA LYS A 173 16.71 12.35 -27.23
C LYS A 173 17.69 11.36 -26.61
N HIS A 174 18.51 11.82 -25.66
CA HIS A 174 19.49 10.98 -24.98
C HIS A 174 18.89 10.43 -23.68
N PRO A 175 19.31 9.22 -23.25
CA PRO A 175 18.77 8.61 -22.03
C PRO A 175 19.16 9.40 -20.78
N ASN A 176 18.36 9.29 -19.74
CA ASN A 176 18.84 9.42 -18.38
C ASN A 176 19.56 8.13 -18.01
N THR A 177 20.80 8.19 -17.53
CA THR A 177 21.63 7.00 -17.29
C THR A 177 21.37 6.41 -15.91
N VAL A 178 20.18 5.83 -15.75
CA VAL A 178 19.65 5.20 -14.53
C VAL A 178 18.92 3.91 -14.87
N ASP A 179 18.45 3.17 -13.87
CA ASP A 179 17.61 1.97 -13.96
C ASP A 179 18.27 0.86 -14.84
N PRO A 180 19.51 0.45 -14.59
CA PRO A 180 20.12 -0.63 -15.35
C PRO A 180 19.48 -1.97 -15.02
N ASN A 181 19.32 -2.83 -16.06
CA ASN A 181 19.18 -4.26 -15.90
C ASN A 181 20.15 -4.99 -16.82
N VAL A 182 20.94 -5.89 -16.26
CA VAL A 182 21.99 -6.64 -16.96
C VAL A 182 21.64 -8.12 -17.04
N PHE A 183 21.64 -8.67 -18.25
CA PHE A 183 21.22 -10.04 -18.46
C PHE A 183 22.05 -10.73 -19.55
N PHE A 184 22.13 -12.06 -19.45
CA PHE A 184 22.66 -12.90 -20.53
C PHE A 184 21.54 -13.27 -21.49
N ASP A 185 21.78 -13.15 -22.79
CA ASP A 185 20.90 -13.72 -23.79
C ASP A 185 21.05 -15.24 -23.88
N ASN A 186 20.21 -15.89 -24.69
CA ASN A 186 20.22 -17.32 -24.88
C ASN A 186 21.51 -17.86 -25.62
N ALA A 187 22.32 -16.95 -26.16
CA ALA A 187 23.63 -17.27 -26.78
C ALA A 187 24.79 -16.96 -25.83
N GLY A 188 24.53 -16.53 -24.59
CA GLY A 188 25.57 -16.22 -23.60
C GLY A 188 26.21 -14.84 -23.75
N LYS A 189 25.70 -13.95 -24.62
CA LYS A 189 26.14 -12.56 -24.68
C LYS A 189 25.52 -11.75 -23.54
N LEU A 190 26.32 -10.83 -23.01
CA LEU A 190 25.88 -9.94 -21.93
C LEU A 190 25.31 -8.63 -22.51
N TRP A 191 24.19 -8.20 -22.01
CA TRP A 191 23.48 -6.97 -22.41
C TRP A 191 23.12 -6.14 -21.19
N MET A 192 23.02 -4.81 -21.36
CA MET A 192 22.46 -3.88 -20.38
C MET A 192 21.36 -3.07 -21.05
N VAL A 193 20.13 -3.16 -20.52
CA VAL A 193 19.04 -2.23 -20.81
C VAL A 193 18.96 -1.22 -19.68
N TYR A 194 18.71 0.06 -19.98
CA TYR A 194 18.72 1.14 -18.99
C TYR A 194 17.97 2.36 -19.51
N GLY A 195 17.67 3.28 -18.63
CA GLY A 195 17.05 4.56 -18.93
C GLY A 195 15.72 4.78 -18.22
N SER A 196 15.40 6.03 -18.02
CA SER A 196 14.15 6.49 -17.40
C SER A 196 13.74 7.80 -18.05
N TYR A 197 12.48 7.93 -18.41
CA TYR A 197 11.89 9.13 -19.01
C TYR A 197 12.74 9.67 -20.18
N SER A 198 13.19 10.91 -20.10
CA SER A 198 14.16 11.60 -21.00
C SER A 198 14.10 11.13 -22.47
N GLY A 199 15.20 10.70 -23.04
CA GLY A 199 15.29 10.13 -24.41
C GLY A 199 14.74 8.72 -24.54
N GLY A 200 14.31 8.08 -23.44
CA GLY A 200 13.73 6.73 -23.42
C GLY A 200 14.68 5.66 -22.89
N ILE A 201 14.32 4.43 -23.18
CA ILE A 201 15.02 3.21 -22.77
C ILE A 201 15.97 2.76 -23.86
N PHE A 202 17.20 2.48 -23.48
CA PHE A 202 18.29 2.07 -24.38
C PHE A 202 18.86 0.71 -24.00
N ILE A 203 19.49 0.03 -24.97
CA ILE A 203 20.19 -1.22 -24.75
C ILE A 203 21.58 -1.18 -25.42
N MET A 204 22.56 -1.78 -24.74
CA MET A 204 23.91 -1.94 -25.27
C MET A 204 24.50 -3.31 -24.94
N GLN A 205 25.48 -3.74 -25.71
CA GLN A 205 26.17 -4.98 -25.45
C GLN A 205 27.30 -4.76 -24.45
N MET A 206 27.43 -5.67 -23.50
CA MET A 206 28.44 -5.66 -22.45
C MET A 206 29.44 -6.78 -22.69
N ASN A 207 30.67 -6.59 -22.24
CA ASN A 207 31.69 -7.63 -22.26
C ASN A 207 31.47 -8.61 -21.09
N PRO A 208 31.13 -9.87 -21.31
CA PRO A 208 30.82 -10.83 -20.25
C PRO A 208 32.00 -11.19 -19.34
N ALA A 209 33.24 -10.91 -19.78
CA ALA A 209 34.42 -11.18 -18.97
C ALA A 209 34.74 -10.04 -17.99
N THR A 210 34.30 -8.82 -18.26
CA THR A 210 34.65 -7.65 -17.47
C THR A 210 33.47 -6.92 -16.88
N GLY A 211 32.25 -7.16 -17.41
CA GLY A 211 31.03 -6.44 -17.05
C GLY A 211 30.92 -5.02 -17.64
N PHE A 212 31.93 -4.53 -18.37
CA PHE A 212 31.95 -3.19 -18.96
C PHE A 212 31.30 -3.16 -20.35
N PRO A 213 30.80 -2.01 -20.81
CA PRO A 213 30.34 -1.84 -22.17
C PRO A 213 31.47 -2.09 -23.18
N TYR A 214 31.15 -2.68 -24.35
CA TYR A 214 32.08 -2.64 -25.47
C TYR A 214 32.27 -1.18 -25.96
N PRO A 215 33.43 -0.79 -26.46
CA PRO A 215 33.69 0.57 -26.90
C PRO A 215 32.86 0.95 -28.13
N ASN A 216 32.70 2.26 -28.37
CA ASN A 216 32.11 2.85 -29.57
C ASN A 216 30.62 2.53 -29.81
N GLN A 217 29.85 2.29 -28.77
CA GLN A 217 28.40 2.07 -28.86
C GLN A 217 27.58 3.34 -28.61
N GLY A 218 28.20 4.47 -28.23
CA GLY A 218 27.47 5.64 -27.76
C GLY A 218 26.61 5.31 -26.55
N TYR A 219 25.33 5.65 -26.61
CA TYR A 219 24.32 5.21 -25.63
C TYR A 219 23.67 3.86 -25.98
N GLY A 220 24.07 3.21 -27.08
CA GLY A 220 23.41 2.01 -27.57
C GLY A 220 22.17 2.30 -28.41
N LYS A 221 21.28 1.31 -28.52
CA LYS A 221 20.07 1.34 -29.36
C LYS A 221 18.83 1.67 -28.49
N ARG A 222 18.03 2.65 -28.92
CA ARG A 222 16.78 2.96 -28.26
C ARG A 222 15.72 1.90 -28.53
N LEU A 223 15.04 1.43 -27.48
CA LEU A 223 13.99 0.42 -27.55
C LEU A 223 12.57 1.02 -27.48
N ILE A 224 12.35 2.01 -26.61
CA ILE A 224 11.06 2.64 -26.36
C ILE A 224 11.25 4.00 -25.67
N GLY A 225 10.26 4.85 -25.74
CA GLY A 225 10.29 6.15 -25.06
C GLY A 225 10.97 7.23 -25.86
N GLY A 226 11.18 8.36 -25.23
CA GLY A 226 11.71 9.60 -25.77
C GLY A 226 10.77 10.77 -25.49
N ASN A 227 11.28 12.00 -25.59
CA ASN A 227 10.50 13.20 -25.34
C ASN A 227 9.87 13.23 -23.94
N HIS A 228 10.64 12.82 -22.92
CA HIS A 228 10.19 12.69 -21.53
C HIS A 228 8.90 11.88 -21.35
N SER A 229 8.70 10.81 -22.14
CA SER A 229 7.65 9.82 -21.84
C SER A 229 7.84 9.26 -20.45
N ARG A 230 6.78 9.19 -19.64
CA ARG A 230 6.84 8.53 -18.32
C ARG A 230 6.87 7.01 -18.49
N ILE A 231 8.05 6.53 -18.94
CA ILE A 231 8.38 5.11 -19.14
C ILE A 231 9.75 4.87 -18.54
N GLU A 232 9.83 3.90 -17.60
CA GLU A 232 11.06 3.57 -16.87
C GLU A 232 11.06 2.12 -16.38
N GLY A 233 12.02 1.76 -15.50
CA GLY A 233 12.09 0.46 -14.86
C GLY A 233 12.20 -0.69 -15.84
N ALA A 234 13.05 -0.54 -16.86
CA ALA A 234 13.17 -1.53 -17.92
C ALA A 234 13.85 -2.81 -17.43
N TYR A 235 13.24 -3.95 -17.69
CA TYR A 235 13.79 -5.28 -17.38
C TYR A 235 13.56 -6.24 -18.54
N ILE A 236 14.58 -7.02 -18.93
CA ILE A 236 14.45 -8.01 -20.00
C ILE A 236 14.66 -9.42 -19.46
N MET A 237 13.69 -10.30 -19.76
CA MET A 237 13.77 -11.73 -19.44
C MET A 237 13.54 -12.57 -20.69
N TYR A 238 14.40 -13.57 -20.91
CA TYR A 238 14.15 -14.60 -21.90
C TYR A 238 13.30 -15.72 -21.33
N SER A 239 12.30 -16.18 -22.08
CA SER A 239 11.51 -17.38 -21.75
C SER A 239 11.78 -18.50 -22.72
N PRO A 240 12.38 -19.62 -22.29
CA PRO A 240 12.58 -20.80 -23.14
C PRO A 240 11.27 -21.42 -23.61
N ALA A 241 10.18 -21.26 -22.83
CA ALA A 241 8.86 -21.80 -23.16
C ALA A 241 8.24 -21.18 -24.40
N THR A 242 8.61 -19.94 -24.76
CA THR A 242 8.07 -19.20 -25.90
C THR A 242 9.14 -18.77 -26.90
N SER A 243 10.42 -18.90 -26.54
CA SER A 243 11.59 -18.40 -27.30
C SER A 243 11.55 -16.89 -27.55
N TYR A 244 10.90 -16.12 -26.68
CA TYR A 244 10.87 -14.67 -26.73
C TYR A 244 11.65 -14.03 -25.59
N TYR A 245 12.21 -12.85 -25.88
CA TYR A 245 12.63 -11.85 -24.89
C TYR A 245 11.45 -10.96 -24.58
N TYR A 246 11.19 -10.76 -23.31
CA TYR A 246 10.11 -9.90 -22.79
C TYR A 246 10.73 -8.65 -22.18
N LEU A 247 10.44 -7.50 -22.76
CA LEU A 247 10.80 -6.19 -22.23
C LEU A 247 9.65 -5.72 -21.34
N PHE A 248 9.88 -5.72 -20.04
CA PHE A 248 9.00 -5.13 -19.04
C PHE A 248 9.37 -3.67 -18.87
N THR A 249 8.39 -2.82 -18.69
CA THR A 249 8.55 -1.38 -18.41
C THR A 249 7.40 -0.91 -17.54
N SER A 250 7.64 0.15 -16.77
CA SER A 250 6.61 0.82 -16.00
C SER A 250 6.23 2.14 -16.65
N PHE A 251 4.92 2.39 -16.75
CA PHE A 251 4.32 3.57 -17.33
C PHE A 251 3.64 4.40 -16.24
N GLY A 252 3.70 5.73 -16.35
CA GLY A 252 3.12 6.65 -15.38
C GLY A 252 4.10 7.11 -14.31
N GLY A 253 3.65 7.90 -13.34
CA GLY A 253 4.45 8.33 -12.19
C GLY A 253 4.43 7.31 -11.06
N LEU A 254 5.53 7.18 -10.35
CA LEU A 254 5.77 6.12 -9.35
C LEU A 254 5.05 6.32 -8.01
N ASP A 255 4.65 7.57 -7.68
CA ASP A 255 3.96 7.87 -6.42
C ASP A 255 2.52 7.34 -6.38
N ALA A 256 1.86 7.39 -5.22
CA ALA A 256 0.51 6.87 -5.04
C ALA A 256 -0.53 7.47 -6.01
N ASN A 257 -0.30 8.67 -6.50
CA ASN A 257 -1.17 9.40 -7.43
C ASN A 257 -0.67 9.39 -8.88
N GLY A 258 0.47 8.78 -9.16
CA GLY A 258 1.13 8.81 -10.46
C GLY A 258 0.55 7.86 -11.51
N GLY A 259 -0.25 6.88 -11.11
CA GLY A 259 -0.85 5.90 -12.02
C GLY A 259 0.13 4.86 -12.55
N TYR A 260 1.20 4.58 -11.80
CA TYR A 260 2.24 3.62 -12.18
C TYR A 260 1.66 2.25 -12.49
N ASN A 261 2.09 1.65 -13.61
CA ASN A 261 1.57 0.37 -14.05
C ASN A 261 2.60 -0.38 -14.91
N MET A 262 2.61 -1.71 -14.79
CA MET A 262 3.55 -2.58 -15.50
C MET A 262 3.02 -2.98 -16.86
N ARG A 263 3.89 -2.87 -17.89
CA ARG A 263 3.60 -3.30 -19.27
C ARG A 263 4.72 -4.15 -19.83
N VAL A 264 4.38 -4.97 -20.83
CA VAL A 264 5.33 -5.85 -21.49
C VAL A 264 5.19 -5.79 -23.00
N ALA A 265 6.34 -5.90 -23.68
CA ALA A 265 6.46 -6.12 -25.10
C ALA A 265 7.42 -7.31 -25.34
N ARG A 266 7.44 -7.90 -26.54
CA ARG A 266 8.30 -9.06 -26.82
C ARG A 266 9.05 -8.94 -28.14
N SER A 267 10.18 -9.63 -28.20
CA SER A 267 11.02 -9.77 -29.40
C SER A 267 11.67 -11.14 -29.46
N THR A 268 12.07 -11.58 -30.65
CA THR A 268 12.94 -12.77 -30.83
C THR A 268 14.41 -12.46 -30.64
N ASN A 269 14.79 -11.18 -30.56
CA ASN A 269 16.17 -10.73 -30.35
C ASN A 269 16.27 -9.92 -29.05
N PRO A 270 17.38 -10.00 -28.30
CA PRO A 270 17.55 -9.27 -27.04
C PRO A 270 17.52 -7.75 -27.22
N ASP A 271 17.98 -7.23 -28.36
CA ASP A 271 18.02 -5.80 -28.71
C ASP A 271 16.82 -5.36 -29.58
N GLY A 272 15.75 -6.16 -29.65
CA GLY A 272 14.54 -5.86 -30.39
C GLY A 272 14.65 -6.05 -31.92
N PRO A 273 13.70 -5.54 -32.71
CA PRO A 273 12.60 -4.67 -32.27
C PRO A 273 11.58 -5.39 -31.39
N TYR A 274 11.08 -4.70 -30.36
CA TYR A 274 10.02 -5.17 -29.49
C TYR A 274 8.66 -4.75 -30.00
N TYR A 275 7.67 -5.63 -29.87
CA TYR A 275 6.29 -5.39 -30.29
C TYR A 275 5.32 -5.71 -29.16
N ASP A 276 4.20 -4.97 -29.11
CA ASP A 276 3.05 -5.31 -28.27
C ASP A 276 2.13 -6.34 -28.95
N ALA A 277 1.04 -6.72 -28.29
CA ALA A 277 0.13 -7.75 -28.79
C ALA A 277 -0.67 -7.31 -30.04
N GLN A 278 -0.72 -6.02 -30.33
CA GLN A 278 -1.34 -5.49 -31.55
C GLN A 278 -0.32 -5.39 -32.70
N GLY A 279 0.95 -5.64 -32.45
CA GLY A 279 2.03 -5.51 -33.42
C GLY A 279 2.61 -4.11 -33.54
N ASN A 280 2.33 -3.23 -32.60
CA ASN A 280 2.95 -1.90 -32.56
C ASN A 280 4.43 -2.02 -32.16
N ALA A 281 5.32 -1.42 -32.97
CA ALA A 281 6.75 -1.38 -32.65
C ALA A 281 7.02 -0.38 -31.49
N MET A 282 7.59 -0.86 -30.41
CA MET A 282 7.86 -0.05 -29.22
C MET A 282 8.84 1.09 -29.47
N ALA A 283 9.73 0.95 -30.44
CA ALA A 283 10.66 2.02 -30.87
C ALA A 283 9.94 3.31 -31.34
N ASN A 284 8.67 3.19 -31.73
CA ASN A 284 7.85 4.33 -32.17
C ASN A 284 7.03 4.95 -31.03
N VAL A 285 6.99 4.31 -29.85
CA VAL A 285 6.19 4.75 -28.70
C VAL A 285 6.95 5.83 -27.93
N LYS A 286 6.41 7.03 -27.91
CA LYS A 286 6.94 8.18 -27.18
C LYS A 286 5.85 9.23 -26.99
N SER A 287 6.03 10.15 -26.02
CA SER A 287 5.16 11.30 -25.84
C SER A 287 5.19 12.24 -27.07
N ASP A 288 4.07 12.88 -27.35
CA ASP A 288 3.92 13.82 -28.44
C ASP A 288 4.72 15.09 -28.15
N PRO A 289 5.71 15.47 -28.99
CA PRO A 289 6.52 16.67 -28.76
C PRO A 289 5.74 17.99 -28.85
N SER A 290 4.52 17.98 -29.37
CA SER A 290 3.62 19.15 -29.40
C SER A 290 2.82 19.32 -28.11
N LYS A 291 2.88 18.37 -27.19
CA LYS A 291 2.18 18.34 -25.90
C LYS A 291 3.12 18.80 -24.78
N PRO A 292 2.59 19.22 -23.62
CA PRO A 292 3.41 19.40 -22.42
C PRO A 292 4.20 18.14 -22.08
N LEU A 293 5.33 18.29 -21.37
CA LEU A 293 6.11 17.16 -20.86
C LEU A 293 5.22 16.24 -20.02
N PHE A 294 5.55 14.94 -20.02
CA PHE A 294 4.82 13.89 -19.32
C PHE A 294 3.40 13.61 -19.87
N ASP A 295 3.23 13.76 -21.19
CA ASP A 295 1.97 13.42 -21.87
C ASP A 295 1.73 11.91 -21.90
N ASP A 296 0.99 11.41 -20.94
CA ASP A 296 0.62 9.99 -20.84
C ASP A 296 -0.36 9.53 -21.92
N ALA A 297 -1.20 10.43 -22.43
CA ALA A 297 -2.22 10.06 -23.39
C ALA A 297 -1.63 9.50 -24.71
N SER A 298 -0.47 10.02 -25.12
CA SER A 298 0.23 9.55 -26.31
C SER A 298 0.85 8.15 -26.16
N ILE A 299 1.15 7.72 -24.94
CA ILE A 299 1.78 6.42 -24.67
C ILE A 299 0.79 5.37 -24.12
N ALA A 300 -0.31 5.78 -23.51
CA ALA A 300 -1.28 4.89 -22.87
C ALA A 300 -1.82 3.76 -23.78
N PRO A 301 -2.00 3.92 -25.11
CA PRO A 301 -2.50 2.84 -25.97
C PRO A 301 -1.55 1.65 -26.16
N TYR A 302 -0.28 1.78 -25.84
CA TYR A 302 0.77 0.83 -26.24
C TYR A 302 1.22 -0.11 -25.11
N GLY A 303 1.87 -1.22 -25.52
CA GLY A 303 2.34 -2.29 -24.63
C GLY A 303 1.19 -3.17 -24.10
N VAL A 304 1.48 -4.34 -23.59
CA VAL A 304 0.50 -5.21 -22.90
C VAL A 304 0.50 -4.83 -21.43
N LYS A 305 -0.56 -4.20 -20.95
CA LYS A 305 -0.70 -3.82 -19.53
C LYS A 305 -0.97 -5.07 -18.70
N MET A 306 -0.08 -5.39 -17.79
CA MET A 306 -0.16 -6.59 -16.96
C MET A 306 -0.92 -6.35 -15.67
N MET A 307 -0.73 -5.18 -15.06
CA MET A 307 -1.33 -4.76 -13.81
C MET A 307 -1.28 -3.23 -13.69
N GLY A 308 -2.30 -2.63 -13.11
CA GLY A 308 -2.34 -1.24 -12.65
C GLY A 308 -3.05 -1.19 -11.31
N ASN A 309 -3.46 0.00 -10.86
CA ASN A 309 -4.14 0.19 -9.58
C ASN A 309 -5.44 -0.60 -9.51
N PHE A 310 -5.58 -1.48 -8.51
CA PHE A 310 -6.78 -2.29 -8.35
C PHE A 310 -7.04 -2.65 -6.90
N LEU A 311 -8.28 -3.07 -6.62
CA LEU A 311 -8.71 -3.62 -5.35
C LEU A 311 -9.76 -4.71 -5.57
N PHE A 312 -9.47 -5.93 -5.16
CA PHE A 312 -10.50 -6.92 -4.85
C PHE A 312 -11.20 -6.47 -3.56
N GLU A 313 -12.20 -5.62 -3.72
CA GLU A 313 -12.87 -4.95 -2.60
C GLU A 313 -13.65 -5.96 -1.77
N ARG A 314 -13.29 -6.07 -0.49
CA ARG A 314 -14.09 -6.82 0.48
C ARG A 314 -15.27 -5.95 0.93
N LYS A 315 -16.46 -6.44 0.76
CA LYS A 315 -17.68 -5.77 1.22
C LYS A 315 -18.17 -6.37 2.53
N LEU A 316 -18.89 -5.56 3.28
CA LEU A 316 -19.53 -5.95 4.54
C LEU A 316 -20.28 -7.29 4.40
N GLY A 317 -19.92 -8.29 5.21
CA GLY A 317 -20.47 -9.65 5.16
C GLY A 317 -19.67 -10.64 4.30
N GLU A 318 -18.62 -10.23 3.58
CA GLU A 318 -17.70 -11.20 2.97
C GLU A 318 -16.72 -11.77 4.01
N ALA A 319 -16.11 -12.89 3.65
CA ALA A 319 -15.13 -13.55 4.51
C ALA A 319 -13.89 -12.65 4.74
N GLY A 320 -13.29 -12.76 5.92
CA GLY A 320 -12.06 -12.04 6.28
C GLY A 320 -12.30 -10.68 6.92
N THR A 321 -11.28 -9.85 6.91
CA THR A 321 -11.27 -8.51 7.52
C THR A 321 -10.62 -7.49 6.59
N GLY A 322 -10.72 -6.19 6.93
CA GLY A 322 -10.16 -5.10 6.15
C GLY A 322 -10.92 -4.81 4.86
N ILE A 323 -10.30 -4.06 3.97
CA ILE A 323 -10.90 -3.56 2.73
C ILE A 323 -10.77 -4.54 1.54
N GLY A 324 -9.95 -5.58 1.67
CA GLY A 324 -9.64 -6.53 0.61
C GLY A 324 -8.18 -6.50 0.19
N THR A 325 -7.86 -7.16 -0.93
CA THR A 325 -6.50 -7.23 -1.49
C THR A 325 -6.40 -6.38 -2.74
N GLY A 326 -5.43 -5.46 -2.76
CA GLY A 326 -5.20 -4.59 -3.92
C GLY A 326 -3.85 -3.89 -3.87
N TYR A 327 -3.48 -3.26 -4.99
CA TYR A 327 -2.22 -2.57 -5.16
C TYR A 327 -2.43 -1.19 -5.77
N VAL A 328 -1.52 -0.29 -5.42
CA VAL A 328 -1.43 1.07 -5.95
C VAL A 328 -0.01 1.28 -6.44
N SER A 329 0.11 1.84 -7.64
CA SER A 329 1.40 2.14 -8.27
C SER A 329 2.38 0.96 -8.23
N ALA A 330 1.89 -0.22 -8.64
CA ALA A 330 2.71 -1.41 -8.80
C ALA A 330 3.63 -1.24 -10.01
N GLY A 331 4.94 -1.33 -9.82
CA GLY A 331 5.87 -1.09 -10.91
C GLY A 331 7.34 -1.39 -10.59
N HIS A 332 8.19 -0.94 -11.50
CA HIS A 332 9.64 -1.12 -11.53
C HIS A 332 10.01 -2.56 -11.18
N ASN A 333 9.53 -3.48 -12.00
CA ASN A 333 9.66 -4.89 -11.72
C ASN A 333 10.97 -5.47 -12.26
N SER A 334 11.47 -6.46 -11.56
CA SER A 334 12.32 -7.50 -12.11
C SER A 334 11.52 -8.77 -12.40
N ALA A 335 12.11 -9.70 -13.14
CA ALA A 335 11.49 -10.97 -13.49
C ALA A 335 12.51 -12.11 -13.37
N TRP A 336 12.03 -13.26 -12.93
CA TRP A 336 12.85 -14.46 -12.77
C TRP A 336 12.19 -15.66 -13.44
N TYR A 337 12.95 -16.35 -14.31
CA TYR A 337 12.63 -17.68 -14.80
C TYR A 337 13.37 -18.72 -13.98
N ASP A 338 12.66 -19.66 -13.39
CA ASP A 338 13.27 -20.78 -12.67
C ASP A 338 13.42 -21.99 -13.60
N PRO A 339 14.63 -22.31 -14.04
CA PRO A 339 14.86 -23.42 -14.97
C PRO A 339 14.57 -24.79 -14.35
N ALA A 340 14.59 -24.91 -13.02
CA ALA A 340 14.31 -26.17 -12.33
C ALA A 340 12.81 -26.54 -12.33
N THR A 341 11.93 -25.54 -12.29
CA THR A 341 10.49 -25.73 -12.22
C THR A 341 9.73 -25.23 -13.45
N GLY A 342 10.38 -24.49 -14.33
CA GLY A 342 9.76 -23.80 -15.48
C GLY A 342 8.86 -22.63 -15.10
N LYS A 343 8.86 -22.23 -13.81
CA LYS A 343 8.04 -21.13 -13.32
C LYS A 343 8.66 -19.78 -13.71
N HIS A 344 7.78 -18.80 -13.97
CA HIS A 344 8.14 -17.41 -14.17
C HIS A 344 7.60 -16.59 -13.01
N PHE A 345 8.39 -15.66 -12.50
CA PHE A 345 8.03 -14.78 -11.40
C PHE A 345 8.20 -13.32 -11.80
N LEU A 346 7.30 -12.49 -11.32
CA LEU A 346 7.36 -11.03 -11.38
C LEU A 346 7.61 -10.53 -9.96
N ILE A 347 8.68 -9.78 -9.76
CA ILE A 347 9.06 -9.20 -8.48
C ILE A 347 9.02 -7.68 -8.64
N PHE A 348 8.24 -6.99 -7.82
CA PHE A 348 8.00 -5.56 -7.97
C PHE A 348 7.76 -4.89 -6.62
N HIS A 349 7.90 -3.58 -6.54
CA HIS A 349 7.38 -2.84 -5.42
C HIS A 349 5.95 -2.38 -5.70
N THR A 350 5.18 -2.24 -4.66
CA THR A 350 3.82 -1.69 -4.75
C THR A 350 3.43 -0.98 -3.47
N ARG A 351 2.60 0.03 -3.62
CA ARG A 351 1.84 0.66 -2.55
C ARG A 351 0.50 -0.06 -2.37
N PHE A 352 -0.25 0.35 -1.37
CA PHE A 352 -1.51 -0.31 -1.02
C PHE A 352 -2.63 0.74 -0.89
N PRO A 353 -3.88 0.38 -1.21
CA PRO A 353 -5.02 1.25 -0.95
C PRO A 353 -5.04 1.70 0.52
N GLU A 354 -5.27 3.00 0.74
CA GLU A 354 -5.38 3.64 2.06
C GLU A 354 -4.08 3.65 2.91
N ARG A 355 -2.90 3.32 2.31
CA ARG A 355 -1.62 3.28 3.02
C ARG A 355 -0.59 4.30 2.51
N GLY A 356 -1.02 5.28 1.71
CA GLY A 356 -0.17 6.36 1.18
C GLY A 356 1.05 5.84 0.44
N GLU A 357 2.22 6.38 0.74
CA GLU A 357 3.48 6.03 0.07
C GLU A 357 4.19 4.78 0.64
N GLN A 358 3.61 4.11 1.63
CA GLN A 358 4.17 2.86 2.15
C GLN A 358 4.21 1.79 1.06
N HIS A 359 5.39 1.26 0.80
CA HIS A 359 5.61 0.25 -0.22
C HIS A 359 6.28 -1.02 0.32
N GLU A 360 6.00 -2.12 -0.33
CA GLU A 360 6.58 -3.43 0.00
C GLU A 360 6.88 -4.20 -1.29
N VAL A 361 7.83 -5.12 -1.22
CA VAL A 361 8.09 -6.08 -2.29
C VAL A 361 6.92 -7.07 -2.40
N ARG A 362 6.50 -7.35 -3.64
CA ARG A 362 5.57 -8.42 -3.97
C ARG A 362 6.16 -9.32 -5.02
N VAL A 363 5.84 -10.60 -4.90
CA VAL A 363 6.18 -11.62 -5.89
C VAL A 363 4.89 -12.27 -6.38
N HIS A 364 4.69 -12.28 -7.68
CA HIS A 364 3.59 -12.98 -8.32
C HIS A 364 4.12 -13.97 -9.34
N GLN A 365 3.49 -15.14 -9.45
CA GLN A 365 3.80 -16.05 -10.53
C GLN A 365 3.21 -15.52 -11.84
N MET A 366 3.96 -15.66 -12.94
CA MET A 366 3.48 -15.40 -14.29
C MET A 366 3.25 -16.71 -15.03
N PHE A 367 2.32 -16.68 -15.96
CA PHE A 367 1.99 -17.79 -16.84
C PHE A 367 1.95 -17.30 -18.28
N MET A 368 2.42 -18.12 -19.22
CA MET A 368 2.25 -17.82 -20.63
C MET A 368 0.85 -18.24 -21.10
N ASN A 369 0.09 -17.30 -21.63
CA ASN A 369 -1.21 -17.60 -22.24
C ASN A 369 -1.04 -18.33 -23.59
N ALA A 370 -2.14 -18.72 -24.23
CA ALA A 370 -2.12 -19.46 -25.50
C ALA A 370 -1.46 -18.69 -26.67
N ASP A 371 -1.35 -17.36 -26.58
CA ASP A 371 -0.69 -16.50 -27.57
C ASP A 371 0.77 -16.20 -27.20
N GLY A 372 1.30 -16.83 -26.12
CA GLY A 372 2.66 -16.64 -25.63
C GLY A 372 2.88 -15.29 -24.95
N TRP A 373 1.84 -14.66 -24.37
CA TRP A 373 1.96 -13.45 -23.57
C TRP A 373 1.95 -13.81 -22.08
N PRO A 374 2.79 -13.17 -21.25
CA PRO A 374 2.75 -13.35 -19.82
C PRO A 374 1.48 -12.72 -19.23
N VAL A 375 0.80 -13.47 -18.39
CA VAL A 375 -0.30 -13.04 -17.53
C VAL A 375 0.09 -13.25 -16.07
N VAL A 376 -0.23 -12.29 -15.22
CA VAL A 376 0.20 -12.28 -13.81
C VAL A 376 -0.89 -12.91 -12.94
N ALA A 377 -0.54 -13.82 -12.07
CA ALA A 377 -1.46 -14.37 -11.08
C ALA A 377 -2.06 -13.25 -10.20
N PRO A 378 -3.38 -13.25 -9.93
CA PRO A 378 -4.03 -12.15 -9.19
C PRO A 378 -3.54 -11.92 -7.76
N TYR A 379 -3.14 -12.98 -7.06
CA TYR A 379 -2.60 -12.91 -5.69
C TYR A 379 -1.10 -13.16 -5.67
N ARG A 380 -0.44 -12.69 -4.62
CA ARG A 380 0.99 -12.92 -4.41
C ARG A 380 1.29 -14.42 -4.30
N TYR A 381 2.49 -14.78 -4.73
CA TYR A 381 2.97 -16.16 -4.72
C TYR A 381 2.92 -16.75 -3.30
N ALA A 382 2.26 -17.89 -3.18
CA ALA A 382 2.06 -18.66 -1.96
C ALA A 382 2.46 -20.13 -2.14
N ASN A 383 3.50 -20.37 -2.97
CA ASN A 383 3.99 -21.70 -3.37
C ASN A 383 2.97 -22.51 -4.20
N GLU A 384 2.06 -21.82 -4.92
CA GLU A 384 1.11 -22.48 -5.81
C GLU A 384 1.81 -23.12 -7.00
N THR A 385 1.18 -24.17 -7.54
CA THR A 385 1.59 -24.84 -8.78
C THR A 385 0.37 -24.90 -9.69
N ALA A 386 0.57 -24.64 -10.99
CA ALA A 386 -0.46 -24.80 -11.98
C ALA A 386 -0.93 -26.25 -12.00
N ALA A 387 -2.20 -26.46 -11.69
CA ALA A 387 -2.84 -27.74 -11.65
C ALA A 387 -4.21 -27.66 -12.33
N THR A 388 -4.77 -28.81 -12.66
CA THR A 388 -6.13 -28.86 -13.24
C THR A 388 -7.14 -28.35 -12.23
N VAL A 389 -7.85 -27.27 -12.60
CA VAL A 389 -9.00 -26.81 -11.83
C VAL A 389 -10.24 -27.57 -12.31
N ARG A 390 -10.90 -28.28 -11.39
CA ARG A 390 -12.12 -29.04 -11.70
C ARG A 390 -13.29 -28.08 -11.98
N PRO A 391 -14.22 -28.43 -12.91
CA PRO A 391 -15.30 -27.53 -13.34
C PRO A 391 -16.14 -26.96 -12.19
N GLU A 392 -16.47 -27.76 -11.18
CA GLU A 392 -17.28 -27.37 -10.03
C GLU A 392 -16.62 -26.30 -9.14
N PHE A 393 -15.31 -26.11 -9.26
CA PHE A 393 -14.59 -25.02 -8.59
C PHE A 393 -14.42 -23.78 -9.45
N ILE A 394 -14.86 -23.81 -10.72
CA ILE A 394 -14.73 -22.66 -11.63
C ILE A 394 -15.99 -21.80 -11.62
N PHE A 395 -17.17 -22.39 -11.79
CA PHE A 395 -18.41 -21.59 -11.84
C PHE A 395 -18.80 -21.05 -10.45
N GLY A 396 -19.45 -19.89 -10.44
CA GLY A 396 -19.87 -19.16 -9.23
C GLY A 396 -19.58 -17.66 -9.34
N ASP A 397 -19.72 -16.98 -8.22
CA ASP A 397 -19.49 -15.53 -8.10
C ASP A 397 -18.01 -15.19 -8.01
N TYR A 398 -17.61 -14.13 -8.71
CA TYR A 398 -16.24 -13.62 -8.75
C TYR A 398 -16.20 -12.12 -8.48
N LEU A 399 -15.17 -11.70 -7.77
CA LEU A 399 -14.67 -10.34 -7.81
C LEU A 399 -13.86 -10.18 -9.11
N TYR A 400 -14.32 -9.35 -10.00
CA TYR A 400 -13.77 -9.11 -11.34
C TYR A 400 -13.12 -7.74 -11.43
N VAL A 401 -11.91 -7.67 -11.96
CA VAL A 401 -11.19 -6.42 -12.25
C VAL A 401 -10.77 -6.40 -13.70
N ASN A 402 -11.06 -5.28 -14.40
CA ASN A 402 -10.49 -4.96 -15.71
C ASN A 402 -9.49 -3.84 -15.54
N HIS A 403 -8.20 -4.10 -15.82
CA HIS A 403 -7.14 -3.13 -15.63
C HIS A 403 -7.12 -1.98 -16.64
N GLY A 404 -7.86 -2.11 -17.75
CA GLY A 404 -7.88 -1.11 -18.82
C GLY A 404 -6.52 -0.89 -19.45
N LYS A 405 -6.39 0.18 -20.26
CA LYS A 405 -5.13 0.61 -20.91
C LYS A 405 -4.66 1.98 -20.44
N ASP A 406 -5.51 2.72 -19.76
CA ASP A 406 -5.23 4.06 -19.24
C ASP A 406 -4.09 4.06 -18.20
N ILE A 407 -3.44 5.20 -18.07
CA ILE A 407 -2.51 5.53 -17.00
C ILE A 407 -3.31 6.40 -16.02
N THR A 408 -3.60 5.90 -14.83
CA THR A 408 -4.51 6.58 -13.90
C THR A 408 -4.19 6.22 -12.44
N ALA A 409 -4.29 7.21 -11.57
CA ALA A 409 -4.23 7.03 -10.11
C ALA A 409 -5.48 6.31 -9.55
N SER A 410 -6.58 6.29 -10.31
CA SER A 410 -7.83 5.70 -9.85
C SER A 410 -7.68 4.21 -9.60
N ILE A 411 -8.09 3.76 -8.42
CA ILE A 411 -8.11 2.35 -8.05
C ILE A 411 -9.32 1.66 -8.70
N ARG A 412 -9.07 0.67 -9.54
CA ARG A 412 -10.12 -0.14 -10.15
C ARG A 412 -10.65 -1.15 -9.15
N LYS A 413 -11.76 -0.79 -8.51
CA LYS A 413 -12.45 -1.68 -7.57
C LYS A 413 -13.11 -2.83 -8.32
N SER A 414 -13.08 -4.01 -7.71
CA SER A 414 -13.70 -5.20 -8.28
C SER A 414 -15.21 -5.06 -8.40
N GLN A 415 -15.76 -5.66 -9.44
CA GLN A 415 -17.18 -5.77 -9.69
C GLN A 415 -17.63 -7.23 -9.54
N LEU A 416 -18.86 -7.45 -9.13
CA LEU A 416 -19.41 -8.80 -9.00
C LEU A 416 -19.86 -9.33 -10.36
N ILE A 417 -19.31 -10.47 -10.76
CA ILE A 417 -19.76 -11.26 -11.91
C ILE A 417 -20.03 -12.70 -11.49
N THR A 418 -20.81 -13.41 -12.27
CA THR A 418 -21.02 -14.86 -12.10
C THR A 418 -20.57 -15.59 -13.36
N LEU A 419 -19.63 -16.53 -13.22
CA LEU A 419 -19.32 -17.51 -14.24
C LEU A 419 -20.31 -18.67 -14.11
N ASN A 420 -21.23 -18.81 -15.05
CA ASN A 420 -22.27 -19.85 -15.02
C ASN A 420 -21.75 -21.18 -15.58
N ALA A 421 -22.29 -22.30 -15.11
CA ALA A 421 -21.91 -23.65 -15.54
C ALA A 421 -22.20 -23.91 -17.04
N ASN A 422 -23.12 -23.14 -17.65
CA ASN A 422 -23.42 -23.20 -19.09
C ASN A 422 -22.44 -22.39 -19.96
N GLY A 423 -21.38 -21.80 -19.36
CA GLY A 423 -20.40 -20.99 -20.07
C GLY A 423 -20.79 -19.52 -20.27
N SER A 424 -21.95 -19.07 -19.77
CA SER A 424 -22.29 -17.63 -19.78
C SER A 424 -21.65 -16.87 -18.62
N ILE A 425 -21.44 -15.57 -18.81
CA ILE A 425 -21.04 -14.61 -17.77
C ILE A 425 -22.19 -13.65 -17.55
N THR A 426 -22.55 -13.42 -16.29
CA THR A 426 -23.60 -12.46 -15.91
C THR A 426 -23.11 -11.58 -14.76
N GLY A 427 -23.85 -10.49 -14.47
CA GLY A 427 -23.51 -9.53 -13.41
C GLY A 427 -23.09 -8.18 -13.98
N ALA A 428 -22.00 -7.62 -13.47
CA ALA A 428 -21.51 -6.29 -13.89
C ALA A 428 -21.06 -6.26 -15.37
N VAL A 429 -20.67 -7.39 -15.92
CA VAL A 429 -20.42 -7.58 -17.36
C VAL A 429 -21.12 -8.86 -17.81
N SER A 430 -21.48 -8.90 -19.11
CA SER A 430 -22.03 -10.09 -19.76
C SER A 430 -21.04 -10.61 -20.80
N GLY A 431 -21.06 -11.92 -21.04
CA GLY A 431 -20.17 -12.55 -22.00
C GLY A 431 -20.21 -14.07 -21.91
N THR A 432 -19.15 -14.71 -22.40
CA THR A 432 -18.98 -16.15 -22.33
C THR A 432 -17.58 -16.53 -21.84
N TRP A 433 -17.49 -17.69 -21.24
CA TRP A 433 -16.22 -18.26 -20.82
C TRP A 433 -16.17 -19.74 -21.14
N ARG A 434 -14.95 -20.24 -21.36
CA ARG A 434 -14.72 -21.70 -21.46
C ARG A 434 -13.35 -22.06 -20.91
N LYS A 435 -13.27 -23.21 -20.29
CA LYS A 435 -12.00 -23.83 -19.92
C LYS A 435 -11.41 -24.50 -21.16
N VAL A 436 -10.10 -24.34 -21.34
CA VAL A 436 -9.33 -24.96 -22.43
C VAL A 436 -8.19 -25.78 -21.81
N GLY A 437 -8.07 -27.05 -22.21
CA GLY A 437 -7.02 -27.92 -21.69
C GLY A 437 -7.05 -28.07 -20.16
N THR A 438 -5.88 -28.09 -19.55
CA THR A 438 -5.69 -28.38 -18.12
C THR A 438 -6.16 -27.21 -17.23
N ASN A 439 -5.69 -26.00 -17.50
CA ASN A 439 -5.96 -24.80 -16.68
C ASN A 439 -6.08 -23.52 -17.50
N GLN A 440 -6.10 -23.59 -18.81
CA GLN A 440 -6.32 -22.39 -19.65
C GLN A 440 -7.79 -21.97 -19.65
N VAL A 441 -8.03 -20.69 -19.83
CA VAL A 441 -9.36 -20.09 -19.94
C VAL A 441 -9.42 -19.11 -21.10
N GLU A 442 -10.53 -19.13 -21.81
CA GLU A 442 -10.92 -18.11 -22.77
C GLU A 442 -12.18 -17.39 -22.29
N ILE A 443 -12.15 -16.07 -22.33
CA ILE A 443 -13.24 -15.20 -21.89
C ILE A 443 -13.55 -14.21 -23.02
N ASN A 444 -14.81 -14.18 -23.46
CA ASN A 444 -15.29 -13.24 -24.47
C ASN A 444 -16.17 -12.19 -23.80
N LEU A 445 -15.77 -10.94 -23.88
CA LEU A 445 -16.51 -9.79 -23.40
C LEU A 445 -16.78 -8.82 -24.54
N PRO A 446 -17.90 -8.07 -24.54
CA PRO A 446 -18.19 -7.08 -25.57
C PRO A 446 -17.09 -6.02 -25.67
N GLY A 447 -16.75 -5.64 -26.90
CA GLY A 447 -15.81 -4.55 -27.17
C GLY A 447 -14.32 -4.89 -27.06
N ALA A 448 -13.98 -6.18 -26.89
CA ALA A 448 -12.59 -6.65 -26.89
C ALA A 448 -12.46 -7.97 -27.66
N SER A 449 -11.24 -8.29 -28.09
CA SER A 449 -10.90 -9.63 -28.56
C SER A 449 -10.97 -10.65 -27.42
N THR A 450 -10.97 -11.94 -27.74
CA THR A 450 -10.97 -13.01 -26.74
C THR A 450 -9.80 -12.84 -25.77
N TYR A 451 -10.10 -12.74 -24.49
CA TYR A 451 -9.11 -12.81 -23.42
C TYR A 451 -8.66 -14.27 -23.26
N LYS A 452 -7.37 -14.49 -23.33
CA LYS A 452 -6.75 -15.80 -23.12
C LYS A 452 -5.88 -15.77 -21.87
N GLY A 453 -6.01 -16.78 -21.05
CA GLY A 453 -5.30 -16.81 -19.77
C GLY A 453 -5.35 -18.14 -19.07
N VAL A 454 -5.23 -18.11 -17.74
CA VAL A 454 -5.15 -19.30 -16.90
C VAL A 454 -6.10 -19.23 -15.71
N LEU A 455 -6.56 -20.41 -15.31
CA LEU A 455 -7.26 -20.68 -14.05
C LEU A 455 -6.26 -21.22 -13.03
N LEU A 456 -6.32 -20.74 -11.80
CA LEU A 456 -5.41 -21.10 -10.72
C LEU A 456 -6.19 -21.36 -9.44
N THR A 457 -5.61 -22.12 -8.53
CA THR A 457 -6.01 -22.14 -7.11
C THR A 457 -4.98 -21.36 -6.33
N GLN A 458 -5.38 -20.23 -5.76
CA GLN A 458 -4.49 -19.30 -5.05
C GLN A 458 -4.95 -19.04 -3.62
N TRP A 459 -4.01 -18.67 -2.76
CA TRP A 459 -4.27 -18.23 -1.42
C TRP A 459 -4.77 -16.78 -1.42
N ASP A 460 -5.98 -16.57 -0.92
CA ASP A 460 -6.51 -15.24 -0.64
C ASP A 460 -6.23 -14.87 0.83
N GLU A 461 -5.37 -13.89 1.04
CA GLU A 461 -5.03 -13.43 2.38
C GLU A 461 -6.18 -12.74 3.11
N THR A 462 -7.11 -12.15 2.38
CA THR A 462 -8.30 -11.50 2.96
C THR A 462 -9.24 -12.52 3.56
N SER A 463 -9.64 -13.53 2.81
CA SER A 463 -10.56 -14.57 3.28
C SER A 463 -9.87 -15.72 4.04
N LYS A 464 -8.52 -15.75 4.07
CA LYS A 464 -7.71 -16.84 4.63
C LYS A 464 -8.10 -18.20 4.05
N SER A 465 -8.31 -18.27 2.75
CA SER A 465 -8.79 -19.45 2.04
C SER A 465 -8.12 -19.59 0.67
N TYR A 466 -8.04 -20.84 0.18
CA TYR A 466 -7.72 -21.09 -1.21
C TYR A 466 -8.95 -20.87 -2.08
N VAL A 467 -8.82 -20.04 -3.11
CA VAL A 467 -9.89 -19.70 -4.03
C VAL A 467 -9.45 -19.94 -5.48
N THR A 468 -10.42 -20.19 -6.35
CA THR A 468 -10.13 -20.18 -7.80
C THR A 468 -9.99 -18.75 -8.29
N THR A 469 -8.90 -18.50 -9.00
CA THR A 469 -8.67 -17.24 -9.69
C THR A 469 -8.54 -17.45 -11.19
N PHE A 470 -8.77 -16.40 -11.96
CA PHE A 470 -8.34 -16.33 -13.34
C PHE A 470 -7.57 -15.05 -13.61
N THR A 471 -6.63 -15.14 -14.53
CA THR A 471 -5.95 -14.00 -15.13
C THR A 471 -5.89 -14.21 -16.62
N ALA A 472 -6.20 -13.20 -17.41
CA ALA A 472 -6.19 -13.30 -18.86
C ALA A 472 -5.89 -11.94 -19.50
N SER A 473 -5.37 -11.96 -20.73
CA SER A 473 -5.13 -10.74 -21.51
C SER A 473 -5.74 -10.85 -22.92
N SER A 474 -6.18 -9.72 -23.44
CA SER A 474 -6.70 -9.59 -24.79
C SER A 474 -5.61 -9.15 -25.77
N ARG A 475 -5.92 -9.22 -27.08
CA ARG A 475 -5.02 -8.72 -28.13
C ARG A 475 -4.81 -7.20 -28.05
N GLU A 476 -5.76 -6.46 -27.49
CA GLU A 476 -5.62 -5.02 -27.21
C GLU A 476 -4.61 -4.75 -26.08
N GLY A 477 -4.08 -5.80 -25.43
CA GLY A 477 -3.12 -5.69 -24.33
C GLY A 477 -3.76 -5.24 -23.03
N ILE A 478 -4.98 -5.66 -22.77
CA ILE A 478 -5.73 -5.38 -21.53
C ILE A 478 -5.76 -6.65 -20.69
N ALA A 479 -5.33 -6.57 -19.43
CA ALA A 479 -5.45 -7.66 -18.48
C ALA A 479 -6.76 -7.59 -17.69
N ILE A 480 -7.31 -8.77 -17.40
CA ILE A 480 -8.43 -8.96 -16.48
C ILE A 480 -8.10 -9.98 -15.42
N PHE A 481 -8.56 -9.71 -14.19
CA PHE A 481 -8.43 -10.61 -13.05
C PHE A 481 -9.80 -11.02 -12.53
N GLY A 482 -9.88 -12.24 -11.99
CA GLY A 482 -11.03 -12.70 -11.25
C GLY A 482 -10.65 -13.53 -10.04
N SER A 483 -11.34 -13.31 -8.92
CA SER A 483 -11.20 -14.09 -7.69
C SER A 483 -12.55 -14.60 -7.25
N ARG A 484 -12.69 -15.93 -7.18
CA ARG A 484 -13.95 -16.60 -6.83
C ARG A 484 -14.29 -16.38 -5.36
N LEU A 485 -15.51 -15.96 -5.11
CA LEU A 485 -16.05 -15.88 -3.76
C LEU A 485 -16.40 -17.27 -3.23
N ILE A 486 -16.17 -17.50 -1.93
CA ILE A 486 -16.58 -18.74 -1.25
C ILE A 486 -18.09 -18.90 -1.37
N PRO A 487 -18.62 -20.02 -1.91
CA PRO A 487 -20.06 -20.22 -2.08
C PRO A 487 -20.83 -20.05 -0.77
N ARG A 488 -21.93 -19.27 -0.80
CA ARG A 488 -22.83 -19.04 0.34
C ARG A 488 -24.26 -18.92 -0.14
N THR A 489 -25.20 -19.43 0.66
CA THR A 489 -26.64 -19.19 0.44
C THR A 489 -27.00 -17.73 0.78
N ASP A 490 -28.13 -17.24 0.28
CA ASP A 490 -28.61 -15.89 0.58
C ASP A 490 -28.76 -15.65 2.10
N MET A 491 -29.24 -16.65 2.84
CA MET A 491 -29.34 -16.60 4.30
C MET A 491 -27.98 -16.51 4.99
N GLN A 492 -26.98 -17.26 4.50
CA GLN A 492 -25.59 -17.17 5.03
C GLN A 492 -24.97 -15.80 4.77
N VAL A 493 -25.23 -15.20 3.62
CA VAL A 493 -24.79 -13.82 3.30
C VAL A 493 -25.48 -12.81 4.22
N ALA A 494 -26.80 -12.88 4.36
CA ALA A 494 -27.55 -11.99 5.24
C ALA A 494 -27.12 -12.11 6.70
N THR A 495 -26.85 -13.33 7.18
CA THR A 495 -26.36 -13.59 8.55
C THR A 495 -24.95 -13.03 8.76
N ALA A 496 -24.05 -13.17 7.79
CA ALA A 496 -22.71 -12.61 7.88
C ALA A 496 -22.76 -11.09 7.96
N ILE A 497 -23.58 -10.44 7.13
CA ILE A 497 -23.81 -9.00 7.18
C ILE A 497 -24.38 -8.59 8.55
N TYR A 498 -25.41 -9.29 9.06
CA TYR A 498 -25.99 -9.03 10.37
C TYR A 498 -24.94 -9.04 11.48
N ASN A 499 -24.06 -10.07 11.49
CA ASN A 499 -23.04 -10.19 12.52
C ASN A 499 -21.99 -9.10 12.46
N GLU A 500 -21.54 -8.71 11.28
CA GLU A 500 -20.48 -7.73 11.06
C GLU A 500 -20.98 -6.27 11.11
N LEU A 501 -22.25 -6.02 10.76
CA LEU A 501 -22.81 -4.67 10.70
C LEU A 501 -22.69 -3.94 12.05
N SER A 502 -21.96 -2.83 12.06
CA SER A 502 -21.73 -1.97 13.22
C SER A 502 -21.84 -0.51 12.80
N LEU A 503 -22.25 0.34 13.73
CA LEU A 503 -22.28 1.79 13.57
C LEU A 503 -21.13 2.50 14.33
N GLY A 504 -20.20 1.73 14.89
CA GLY A 504 -19.18 2.29 15.78
C GLY A 504 -19.76 2.70 17.14
N ALA A 505 -19.23 3.78 17.71
CA ALA A 505 -19.72 4.29 18.99
C ALA A 505 -21.09 4.94 18.86
N THR A 506 -22.09 4.43 19.58
CA THR A 506 -23.45 4.92 19.51
C THR A 506 -23.94 5.58 20.82
N THR A 507 -23.08 5.66 21.85
CA THR A 507 -23.45 6.11 23.21
C THR A 507 -23.32 7.62 23.46
N ALA A 508 -22.63 8.36 22.56
CA ALA A 508 -22.41 9.80 22.68
C ALA A 508 -22.30 10.47 21.31
N VAL A 509 -23.29 10.27 20.48
CA VAL A 509 -23.31 10.73 19.10
C VAL A 509 -23.58 12.22 19.02
N THR A 510 -22.74 12.96 18.29
CA THR A 510 -22.87 14.40 18.03
C THR A 510 -22.67 14.77 16.56
N GLY A 511 -22.26 13.82 15.72
CA GLY A 511 -22.07 13.95 14.28
C GLY A 511 -22.83 12.89 13.50
N ASN A 512 -22.82 13.01 12.17
CA ASN A 512 -23.54 12.11 11.28
C ASN A 512 -23.03 10.66 11.39
N LEU A 513 -23.94 9.71 11.23
CA LEU A 513 -23.66 8.28 11.18
C LEU A 513 -23.52 7.81 9.73
N THR A 514 -22.57 6.94 9.47
CA THR A 514 -22.49 6.23 8.20
C THR A 514 -23.39 5.00 8.25
N LEU A 515 -24.50 5.05 7.49
CA LEU A 515 -25.44 3.95 7.37
C LEU A 515 -25.22 3.23 6.04
N PRO A 516 -24.55 2.06 6.00
CA PRO A 516 -24.33 1.35 4.76
C PRO A 516 -25.65 0.89 4.13
N THR A 517 -25.81 1.12 2.83
CA THR A 517 -27.02 0.71 2.08
C THR A 517 -26.78 -0.50 1.19
N THR A 518 -25.52 -0.85 0.94
CA THR A 518 -25.11 -2.01 0.14
C THR A 518 -24.09 -2.82 0.91
N ALA A 519 -24.06 -4.13 0.63
CA ALA A 519 -23.16 -5.07 1.29
C ALA A 519 -22.73 -6.20 0.30
N ALA A 520 -22.15 -7.26 0.83
CA ALA A 520 -21.70 -8.43 0.10
C ALA A 520 -22.70 -8.92 -0.95
N ARG A 521 -22.20 -9.25 -2.14
CA ARG A 521 -22.97 -9.87 -3.24
C ARG A 521 -24.25 -9.10 -3.61
N ASN A 522 -24.16 -7.76 -3.59
CA ASN A 522 -25.27 -6.86 -3.88
C ASN A 522 -26.47 -7.02 -2.89
N ALA A 523 -26.22 -7.45 -1.65
CA ALA A 523 -27.23 -7.38 -0.61
C ALA A 523 -27.55 -5.91 -0.30
N VAL A 524 -28.80 -5.62 0.04
CA VAL A 524 -29.31 -4.28 0.32
C VAL A 524 -29.60 -4.14 1.82
N ILE A 525 -29.23 -2.99 2.38
CA ILE A 525 -29.56 -2.61 3.76
C ILE A 525 -30.42 -1.35 3.69
N SER A 526 -31.64 -1.44 4.18
CA SER A 526 -32.53 -0.29 4.35
C SER A 526 -32.64 0.09 5.82
N TRP A 527 -32.72 1.39 6.08
CA TRP A 527 -32.72 1.92 7.44
C TRP A 527 -34.04 2.63 7.78
N THR A 528 -34.49 2.43 9.01
CA THR A 528 -35.58 3.20 9.60
C THR A 528 -35.19 3.72 10.98
N SER A 529 -35.55 4.95 11.27
CA SER A 529 -35.28 5.62 12.54
C SER A 529 -36.57 5.77 13.34
N SER A 530 -36.50 5.51 14.65
CA SER A 530 -37.63 5.78 15.56
C SER A 530 -37.87 7.28 15.77
N ASN A 531 -36.88 8.14 15.47
CA ASN A 531 -36.97 9.58 15.52
C ASN A 531 -36.18 10.24 14.40
N PRO A 532 -36.73 10.34 13.18
CA PRO A 532 -35.99 10.88 12.02
C PRO A 532 -35.60 12.36 12.15
N ALA A 533 -36.24 13.12 13.06
CA ALA A 533 -35.89 14.51 13.34
C ALA A 533 -34.56 14.63 14.10
N VAL A 534 -34.17 13.58 14.86
CA VAL A 534 -32.91 13.53 15.62
C VAL A 534 -31.84 12.74 14.87
N VAL A 535 -32.20 11.58 14.33
CA VAL A 535 -31.31 10.82 13.40
C VAL A 535 -32.16 10.42 12.21
N SER A 536 -31.84 10.94 11.04
CA SER A 536 -32.56 10.60 9.82
C SER A 536 -32.30 9.15 9.37
N ASN A 537 -33.14 8.62 8.44
CA ASN A 537 -32.91 7.30 7.82
C ASN A 537 -31.63 7.22 6.96
N THR A 538 -30.99 8.35 6.69
CA THR A 538 -29.72 8.45 5.98
C THR A 538 -28.53 8.71 6.91
N GLY A 539 -28.77 8.77 8.24
CA GLY A 539 -27.71 8.96 9.23
C GLY A 539 -27.37 10.41 9.56
N VAL A 540 -28.13 11.39 9.03
CA VAL A 540 -27.95 12.79 9.42
C VAL A 540 -28.41 12.98 10.86
N VAL A 541 -27.56 13.59 11.69
CA VAL A 541 -27.81 13.78 13.13
C VAL A 541 -28.05 15.24 13.42
N THR A 542 -29.16 15.52 14.14
CA THR A 542 -29.50 16.82 14.73
C THR A 542 -29.39 16.70 16.25
N THR A 543 -28.42 17.41 16.85
CA THR A 543 -28.18 17.36 18.29
C THR A 543 -29.26 18.09 19.06
N PRO A 544 -29.73 17.57 20.25
CA PRO A 544 -30.74 18.21 21.05
C PRO A 544 -30.22 19.50 21.71
N ALA A 545 -31.13 20.45 22.03
CA ALA A 545 -30.77 21.70 22.70
C ALA A 545 -30.32 21.49 24.16
N SER A 546 -30.68 20.38 24.78
CA SER A 546 -30.27 20.01 26.13
C SER A 546 -30.27 18.50 26.34
N GLY A 547 -29.38 17.99 27.19
CA GLY A 547 -29.34 16.60 27.58
C GLY A 547 -28.96 15.64 26.43
N SER A 548 -29.62 14.49 26.38
CA SER A 548 -29.44 13.45 25.34
C SER A 548 -30.79 12.87 24.92
N VAL A 549 -30.83 12.33 23.68
CA VAL A 549 -32.02 11.67 23.13
C VAL A 549 -31.59 10.28 22.60
N ASN A 550 -32.30 9.24 23.02
CA ASN A 550 -32.14 7.90 22.49
C ASN A 550 -32.99 7.71 21.23
N VAL A 551 -32.36 7.22 20.17
CA VAL A 551 -33.00 6.88 18.90
C VAL A 551 -32.68 5.41 18.57
N THR A 552 -33.69 4.64 18.19
CA THR A 552 -33.51 3.29 17.68
C THR A 552 -33.41 3.34 16.16
N LEU A 553 -32.28 2.93 15.61
CA LEU A 553 -32.10 2.69 14.19
C LEU A 553 -32.31 1.20 13.89
N THR A 554 -33.14 0.91 12.90
CA THR A 554 -33.42 -0.46 12.46
C THR A 554 -32.88 -0.67 11.06
N ALA A 555 -31.92 -1.59 10.93
CA ALA A 555 -31.38 -2.05 9.66
C ALA A 555 -32.15 -3.30 9.18
N ARG A 556 -32.75 -3.23 8.01
CA ARG A 556 -33.33 -4.38 7.32
C ARG A 556 -32.38 -4.84 6.22
N ILE A 557 -31.76 -6.00 6.42
CA ILE A 557 -30.78 -6.62 5.53
C ILE A 557 -31.52 -7.59 4.61
N THR A 558 -31.40 -7.41 3.30
CA THR A 558 -32.08 -8.26 2.30
C THR A 558 -31.09 -8.81 1.29
N LYS A 559 -31.11 -10.12 1.06
CA LYS A 559 -30.40 -10.80 -0.01
C LYS A 559 -31.32 -11.86 -0.63
N GLY A 560 -31.70 -11.70 -1.90
CA GLY A 560 -32.71 -12.55 -2.54
C GLY A 560 -33.98 -12.62 -1.71
N THR A 561 -34.38 -13.83 -1.29
CA THR A 561 -35.53 -14.04 -0.41
C THR A 561 -35.21 -13.95 1.08
N ALA A 562 -33.94 -13.94 1.46
CA ALA A 562 -33.53 -13.85 2.87
C ALA A 562 -33.63 -12.41 3.39
N THR A 563 -34.22 -12.25 4.56
CA THR A 563 -34.33 -10.95 5.25
C THR A 563 -34.01 -11.12 6.73
N LEU A 564 -33.14 -10.24 7.26
CA LEU A 564 -32.82 -10.14 8.68
C LEU A 564 -32.96 -8.69 9.14
N THR A 565 -33.27 -8.48 10.42
CA THR A 565 -33.40 -7.15 11.00
C THR A 565 -32.46 -7.03 12.19
N LYS A 566 -31.69 -5.91 12.25
CA LYS A 566 -30.80 -5.56 13.36
C LYS A 566 -31.13 -4.17 13.87
N THR A 567 -31.21 -4.02 15.18
CA THR A 567 -31.48 -2.74 15.81
C THR A 567 -30.23 -2.19 16.51
N PHE A 568 -30.15 -0.85 16.55
CA PHE A 568 -29.08 -0.12 17.23
C PHE A 568 -29.71 0.98 18.06
N THR A 569 -29.35 1.07 19.33
CA THR A 569 -29.70 2.23 20.16
C THR A 569 -28.60 3.27 20.00
N VAL A 570 -29.00 4.47 19.57
CA VAL A 570 -28.11 5.61 19.37
C VAL A 570 -28.46 6.68 20.37
N THR A 571 -27.55 7.08 21.25
CA THR A 571 -27.70 8.18 22.17
C THR A 571 -27.11 9.45 21.58
N VAL A 572 -27.94 10.35 21.10
CA VAL A 572 -27.51 11.66 20.58
C VAL A 572 -27.44 12.65 21.73
N ARG A 573 -26.27 13.28 21.92
CA ARG A 573 -26.02 14.23 23.01
C ARG A 573 -26.04 15.67 22.52
N LYS A 574 -26.36 16.60 23.45
CA LYS A 574 -26.20 18.03 23.24
C LYS A 574 -24.77 18.36 22.81
N LEU A 575 -24.63 19.29 21.86
CA LEU A 575 -23.33 19.89 21.54
C LEU A 575 -22.89 20.79 22.72
N GLY A 576 -21.61 20.73 23.13
CA GLY A 576 -21.04 21.60 24.18
C GLY A 576 -20.72 20.89 25.51
N GLY A 577 -20.91 19.57 25.62
CA GLY A 577 -20.63 18.81 26.84
C GLY A 577 -19.29 18.05 26.80
N LEU A 578 -18.78 17.72 28.00
CA LEU A 578 -17.70 16.72 28.17
C LEU A 578 -18.22 15.36 27.66
N VAL A 579 -17.55 14.77 26.67
CA VAL A 579 -17.95 13.49 26.04
C VAL A 579 -17.20 12.32 26.61
N ALA A 580 -15.89 12.48 26.87
CA ALA A 580 -15.04 11.45 27.45
C ALA A 580 -14.04 12.05 28.41
N TYR A 581 -13.75 11.31 29.50
CA TYR A 581 -12.79 11.70 30.53
C TYR A 581 -11.99 10.48 31.02
N TYR A 582 -10.72 10.44 30.69
CA TYR A 582 -9.79 9.40 31.15
C TYR A 582 -8.86 9.99 32.20
N ALA A 583 -9.13 9.69 33.47
CA ALA A 583 -8.37 10.21 34.62
C ALA A 583 -7.03 9.50 34.82
N PHE A 584 -6.85 8.28 34.29
CA PHE A 584 -5.67 7.43 34.43
C PHE A 584 -5.29 7.09 35.87
N ASP A 585 -6.23 7.11 36.80
CA ASP A 585 -6.08 6.73 38.21
C ASP A 585 -5.98 5.21 38.39
N GLY A 586 -4.90 4.59 37.85
CA GLY A 586 -4.65 3.16 37.92
C GLY A 586 -5.42 2.31 36.91
N ASN A 587 -6.16 2.93 35.99
CA ASN A 587 -6.92 2.24 34.94
C ASN A 587 -7.12 3.11 33.70
N LEU A 588 -7.69 2.52 32.64
CA LEU A 588 -7.99 3.18 31.37
C LEU A 588 -9.48 3.40 31.14
N ALA A 589 -10.29 3.43 32.19
CA ALA A 589 -11.74 3.62 32.08
C ALA A 589 -12.10 5.07 31.73
N ASP A 590 -13.17 5.25 30.93
CA ASP A 590 -13.81 6.56 30.75
C ASP A 590 -14.62 6.90 32.00
N SER A 591 -14.14 7.82 32.82
CA SER A 591 -14.83 8.29 34.04
C SER A 591 -16.14 9.00 33.75
N ASN A 592 -16.39 9.46 32.51
CA ASN A 592 -17.67 10.01 32.07
C ASN A 592 -18.69 8.92 31.71
N GLY A 593 -18.22 7.65 31.55
CA GLY A 593 -19.07 6.48 31.33
C GLY A 593 -19.76 6.42 29.96
N ALA A 594 -19.35 7.25 29.00
CA ALA A 594 -19.95 7.26 27.67
C ALA A 594 -19.28 6.28 26.71
N PHE A 595 -18.00 5.99 26.95
CA PHE A 595 -17.19 5.10 26.12
C PHE A 595 -16.61 3.95 26.96
N GLY A 596 -16.12 2.92 26.26
CA GLY A 596 -15.39 1.83 26.91
C GLY A 596 -14.01 2.26 27.40
N ALA A 597 -13.37 1.38 28.17
CA ALA A 597 -11.99 1.58 28.57
C ALA A 597 -11.05 1.53 27.38
N GLY A 598 -9.93 2.27 27.46
CA GLY A 598 -8.80 2.08 26.56
C GLY A 598 -8.16 0.71 26.74
N SER A 599 -7.34 0.31 25.80
CA SER A 599 -6.55 -0.92 25.84
C SER A 599 -5.09 -0.63 25.54
N VAL A 600 -4.18 -1.33 26.23
CA VAL A 600 -2.75 -1.21 26.00
C VAL A 600 -2.39 -1.80 24.63
N SER A 601 -1.57 -1.09 23.86
CA SER A 601 -1.00 -1.55 22.58
C SER A 601 0.52 -1.56 22.66
N GLY A 602 1.18 -2.26 21.75
CA GLY A 602 2.61 -2.17 21.53
C GLY A 602 3.04 -0.83 20.91
N GLY A 603 4.18 -0.82 20.26
CA GLY A 603 4.80 0.39 19.70
C GLY A 603 4.06 1.05 18.53
N LYS A 604 2.92 0.53 18.12
CA LYS A 604 2.02 1.10 17.09
C LYS A 604 0.57 0.86 17.48
N ILE A 605 -0.34 1.62 16.84
CA ILE A 605 -1.76 1.69 17.23
C ILE A 605 -2.49 0.34 17.20
N ASP A 606 -2.16 -0.54 16.25
CA ASP A 606 -2.82 -1.84 16.06
C ASP A 606 -1.89 -3.03 16.36
N VAL A 607 -0.76 -2.78 17.02
CA VAL A 607 0.19 -3.83 17.42
C VAL A 607 -0.13 -4.29 18.83
N ALA A 608 -0.34 -5.59 19.01
CA ALA A 608 -0.56 -6.18 20.31
C ALA A 608 0.74 -6.15 21.16
N GLY A 609 0.59 -6.12 22.48
CA GLY A 609 1.70 -6.13 23.43
C GLY A 609 1.83 -4.80 24.16
N GLY A 610 3.01 -4.56 24.73
CA GLY A 610 3.26 -3.40 25.58
C GLY A 610 2.87 -3.61 27.05
N SER A 611 3.35 -2.72 27.89
CA SER A 611 3.04 -2.70 29.32
C SER A 611 2.93 -1.25 29.77
N LEU A 612 1.76 -0.86 30.26
CA LEU A 612 1.52 0.46 30.80
C LEU A 612 1.62 0.42 32.34
N THR A 613 2.32 1.37 32.89
CA THR A 613 2.39 1.56 34.35
C THR A 613 1.71 2.87 34.74
N TYR A 614 1.44 3.03 36.05
CA TYR A 614 0.84 4.24 36.60
C TYR A 614 1.78 4.82 37.64
N GLY A 615 1.91 6.14 37.66
CA GLY A 615 2.77 6.88 38.59
C GLY A 615 2.09 8.17 39.04
N ALA A 616 2.77 8.96 39.88
CA ALA A 616 2.21 10.24 40.37
C ALA A 616 1.82 11.17 39.20
N GLY A 617 0.56 11.52 39.11
CA GLY A 617 -0.06 12.38 38.10
C GLY A 617 -0.03 13.86 38.48
N MET A 618 -0.63 14.68 37.65
CA MET A 618 -1.01 16.05 37.98
C MET A 618 -2.17 16.04 39.00
N ARG A 619 -3.07 15.05 38.82
CA ARG A 619 -4.13 14.68 39.76
C ARG A 619 -4.08 13.17 39.95
N GLY A 620 -4.12 12.68 41.16
CA GLY A 620 -4.03 11.25 41.45
C GLY A 620 -2.84 10.56 40.78
N ASN A 621 -3.12 9.57 39.92
CA ASN A 621 -2.10 8.88 39.14
C ASN A 621 -2.23 9.27 37.65
N ALA A 622 -1.15 9.08 36.91
CA ALA A 622 -1.04 9.26 35.46
C ALA A 622 -0.63 7.97 34.76
N ALA A 623 -0.99 7.81 33.51
CA ALA A 623 -0.47 6.75 32.64
C ALA A 623 0.98 7.06 32.26
N VAL A 624 1.90 6.12 32.50
CA VAL A 624 3.34 6.25 32.23
C VAL A 624 3.72 5.38 31.06
N PHE A 625 4.21 6.03 30.00
CA PHE A 625 4.64 5.44 28.74
C PHE A 625 6.16 5.28 28.72
N ASP A 626 6.63 4.10 28.36
CA ASP A 626 8.04 3.69 28.39
C ASP A 626 8.83 4.01 27.10
N GLY A 627 8.14 4.46 26.04
CA GLY A 627 8.71 4.65 24.70
C GLY A 627 8.59 3.43 23.78
N ALA A 628 7.87 2.38 24.22
CA ALA A 628 7.58 1.18 23.43
C ALA A 628 6.10 0.77 23.50
N THR A 629 5.32 1.46 24.32
CA THR A 629 3.91 1.15 24.62
C THR A 629 3.00 2.31 24.24
N GLY A 630 1.79 2.01 23.76
CA GLY A 630 0.70 2.95 23.53
C GLY A 630 -0.59 2.55 24.21
N VAL A 631 -1.60 3.40 24.09
CA VAL A 631 -2.98 3.13 24.52
C VAL A 631 -3.92 3.34 23.34
N ARG A 632 -4.61 2.29 22.94
CA ARG A 632 -5.71 2.36 21.96
C ARG A 632 -6.97 2.79 22.70
N LEU A 633 -7.53 3.93 22.32
CA LEU A 633 -8.79 4.43 22.83
C LEU A 633 -9.97 3.92 22.00
N PRO A 634 -11.22 3.92 22.54
CA PRO A 634 -12.41 3.57 21.77
C PRO A 634 -12.56 4.41 20.50
N ASN A 635 -13.19 3.83 19.48
CA ASN A 635 -13.52 4.54 18.26
C ASN A 635 -14.60 5.60 18.50
N GLY A 636 -14.60 6.66 17.69
CA GLY A 636 -15.67 7.63 17.64
C GLY A 636 -15.70 8.64 18.78
N LEU A 637 -14.62 8.81 19.54
CA LEU A 637 -14.50 9.83 20.58
C LEU A 637 -14.78 11.24 20.06
N ILE A 638 -14.42 11.52 18.82
CA ILE A 638 -14.73 12.74 18.09
C ILE A 638 -15.41 12.32 16.78
N SER A 639 -16.56 12.93 16.47
CA SER A 639 -17.37 12.58 15.30
C SER A 639 -17.91 13.80 14.55
N SER A 640 -17.31 14.98 14.78
CA SER A 640 -17.69 16.23 14.12
C SER A 640 -16.48 17.15 13.98
N ASN A 641 -16.63 18.24 13.20
CA ASN A 641 -15.62 19.27 13.04
C ASN A 641 -15.67 20.38 14.11
N THR A 642 -16.32 20.10 15.25
CA THR A 642 -16.36 21.01 16.41
C THR A 642 -16.08 20.20 17.67
N TYR A 643 -14.91 20.40 18.25
CA TYR A 643 -14.44 19.63 19.40
C TYR A 643 -13.32 20.33 20.16
N THR A 644 -13.06 19.86 21.38
CA THR A 644 -11.88 20.21 22.18
C THR A 644 -11.24 18.93 22.72
N VAL A 645 -9.93 18.85 22.68
CA VAL A 645 -9.11 17.85 23.37
C VAL A 645 -8.22 18.59 24.35
N ALA A 646 -8.20 18.12 25.59
CA ALA A 646 -7.32 18.67 26.65
C ALA A 646 -6.72 17.54 27.46
N MET A 647 -5.46 17.69 27.86
CA MET A 647 -4.72 16.71 28.66
C MET A 647 -3.52 17.33 29.34
N TRP A 648 -3.00 16.69 30.36
CA TRP A 648 -1.72 17.02 30.96
C TRP A 648 -0.62 16.10 30.40
N LEU A 649 0.51 16.69 30.05
CA LEU A 649 1.69 16.00 29.48
C LEU A 649 2.92 16.28 30.31
N LYS A 650 3.71 15.22 30.56
CA LYS A 650 5.05 15.31 31.15
C LYS A 650 6.02 14.46 30.33
N PRO A 651 6.56 14.99 29.23
CA PRO A 651 7.53 14.27 28.40
C PRO A 651 8.79 13.93 29.18
N ALA A 652 9.28 12.69 29.13
CA ALA A 652 10.59 12.33 29.66
C ALA A 652 11.73 12.69 28.68
N GLN A 653 11.40 12.80 27.41
CA GLN A 653 12.27 13.25 26.32
C GLN A 653 11.44 13.86 25.19
N LEU A 654 12.08 14.66 24.35
CA LEU A 654 11.48 15.18 23.12
C LEU A 654 12.07 14.41 21.92
N THR A 655 11.20 13.80 21.13
CA THR A 655 11.55 13.07 19.90
C THR A 655 10.67 13.60 18.80
N ALA A 656 11.24 13.95 17.66
CA ALA A 656 10.49 14.46 16.50
C ALA A 656 9.44 13.43 16.04
N PHE A 657 8.29 13.91 15.60
CA PHE A 657 7.13 13.14 15.13
C PHE A 657 6.43 12.27 16.19
N THR A 658 6.98 12.15 17.41
CA THR A 658 6.33 11.37 18.47
C THR A 658 5.00 11.97 18.87
N THR A 659 3.91 11.20 18.75
CA THR A 659 2.56 11.63 19.09
C THR A 659 2.22 11.41 20.56
N THR A 660 1.44 12.32 21.16
CA THR A 660 0.80 12.11 22.47
C THR A 660 -0.68 11.83 22.35
N PHE A 661 -1.40 12.59 21.55
CA PHE A 661 -2.78 12.31 21.14
C PHE A 661 -2.80 12.10 19.63
N PHE A 662 -3.40 11.02 19.21
CA PHE A 662 -3.62 10.69 17.81
C PHE A 662 -5.08 10.36 17.56
N GLY A 663 -5.65 10.93 16.51
CA GLY A 663 -6.97 10.58 16.03
C GLY A 663 -6.97 10.51 14.51
N ALA A 664 -7.52 9.45 13.91
CA ALA A 664 -7.49 9.23 12.48
C ALA A 664 -8.83 8.72 11.94
N ARG A 665 -9.17 9.13 10.73
CA ARG A 665 -10.19 8.47 9.91
C ARG A 665 -9.57 7.41 9.00
N THR A 666 -8.42 7.72 8.44
CA THR A 666 -7.58 6.82 7.61
C THR A 666 -6.12 7.12 7.91
N THR A 667 -5.20 6.35 7.34
CA THR A 667 -3.75 6.64 7.41
C THR A 667 -3.35 7.98 6.79
N ASP A 668 -4.16 8.54 5.89
CA ASP A 668 -3.90 9.82 5.23
C ASP A 668 -4.75 10.98 5.76
N SER A 669 -5.65 10.72 6.72
CA SER A 669 -6.55 11.72 7.29
C SER A 669 -6.59 11.59 8.81
N TRP A 670 -5.73 12.37 9.48
CA TRP A 670 -5.49 12.27 10.91
C TRP A 670 -5.11 13.60 11.55
N VAL A 671 -5.20 13.64 12.87
CA VAL A 671 -4.77 14.74 13.76
C VAL A 671 -3.82 14.17 14.81
N SER A 672 -2.70 14.82 15.04
CA SER A 672 -1.67 14.42 16.00
C SER A 672 -1.17 15.61 16.80
N PHE A 673 -1.06 15.49 18.12
CA PHE A 673 -0.33 16.45 18.93
C PHE A 673 1.08 15.94 19.22
N LEU A 674 2.08 16.73 18.82
CA LEU A 674 3.50 16.40 18.92
C LEU A 674 4.18 17.31 19.95
N PRO A 675 4.78 16.76 21.03
CA PRO A 675 5.64 17.55 21.95
C PRO A 675 6.86 18.16 21.26
N MET A 676 7.35 17.51 20.19
CA MET A 676 8.38 18.01 19.28
C MET A 676 7.94 17.78 17.84
N GLY A 677 7.76 18.84 17.10
CA GLY A 677 7.41 18.82 15.68
C GLY A 677 8.59 18.57 14.77
N HIS A 678 8.34 18.65 13.46
CA HIS A 678 9.36 18.47 12.42
C HIS A 678 10.17 19.75 12.13
N GLY A 679 11.20 19.63 11.28
CA GLY A 679 12.09 20.74 10.94
C GLY A 679 11.39 21.95 10.28
N GLY A 680 10.27 21.75 9.58
CA GLY A 680 9.48 22.82 8.97
C GLY A 680 8.89 23.83 9.97
N VAL A 681 8.69 23.42 11.23
CA VAL A 681 8.28 24.30 12.35
C VAL A 681 9.44 24.56 13.34
N GLY A 682 10.68 24.36 12.92
CA GLY A 682 11.86 24.53 13.77
C GLY A 682 11.94 23.58 14.96
N GLY A 683 11.26 22.43 14.89
CA GLY A 683 11.17 21.45 16.01
C GLY A 683 10.26 21.89 17.16
N ALA A 684 9.51 22.98 17.04
CA ALA A 684 8.56 23.42 18.07
C ALA A 684 7.43 22.41 18.26
N SER A 685 6.86 22.35 19.47
CA SER A 685 5.62 21.57 19.71
C SER A 685 4.53 22.02 18.73
N MET A 686 3.68 21.09 18.29
CA MET A 686 2.70 21.39 17.28
C MET A 686 1.45 20.52 17.35
N LEU A 687 0.33 21.05 16.85
CA LEU A 687 -0.78 20.26 16.39
C LEU A 687 -0.64 20.05 14.88
N TRP A 688 -0.66 18.82 14.44
CA TRP A 688 -0.36 18.42 13.07
C TRP A 688 -1.51 17.61 12.47
N SER A 689 -1.78 17.81 11.18
CA SER A 689 -2.79 17.01 10.47
C SER A 689 -2.27 16.56 9.11
N GLY A 690 -2.39 15.27 8.82
CA GLY A 690 -2.01 14.68 7.54
C GLY A 690 -3.00 14.94 6.41
N SER A 691 -4.25 15.31 6.72
CA SER A 691 -5.30 15.46 5.70
C SER A 691 -5.03 16.57 4.67
N ALA A 692 -4.26 17.61 5.02
CA ALA A 692 -3.85 18.69 4.13
C ALA A 692 -2.49 19.27 4.54
N TRP A 693 -1.67 18.48 5.23
CA TRP A 693 -0.38 18.89 5.79
C TRP A 693 -0.45 20.21 6.56
N TYR A 694 -1.35 20.25 7.55
CA TYR A 694 -1.58 21.45 8.34
C TYR A 694 -0.64 21.51 9.56
N ASP A 695 0.21 22.51 9.61
CA ASP A 695 1.25 22.71 10.62
C ASP A 695 0.86 23.85 11.58
N ALA A 696 0.33 23.53 12.76
CA ALA A 696 0.06 24.48 13.83
C ALA A 696 1.23 24.49 14.83
N GLY A 697 2.37 25.05 14.44
CA GLY A 697 3.57 25.16 15.28
C GLY A 697 3.39 26.21 16.38
N LEU A 698 3.76 25.86 17.63
CA LEU A 698 3.50 26.69 18.81
C LEU A 698 4.59 27.73 19.07
N GLY A 699 5.71 27.72 18.33
CA GLY A 699 6.87 28.58 18.55
C GLY A 699 7.61 28.30 19.86
N MET A 700 7.30 27.19 20.54
CA MET A 700 7.94 26.74 21.79
C MET A 700 7.86 25.22 21.92
N ASN A 701 8.69 24.63 22.77
CA ASN A 701 8.59 23.24 23.16
C ASN A 701 7.95 23.09 24.55
N ILE A 702 7.17 22.03 24.73
CA ILE A 702 6.70 21.60 26.04
C ILE A 702 7.93 21.15 26.87
N PRO A 703 8.10 21.64 28.14
CA PRO A 703 9.26 21.30 28.94
C PRO A 703 9.34 19.80 29.27
N VAL A 704 10.57 19.25 29.18
CA VAL A 704 10.87 17.89 29.60
C VAL A 704 10.78 17.77 31.13
N ASN A 705 10.23 16.66 31.64
CA ASN A 705 10.06 16.33 33.04
C ASN A 705 9.21 17.31 33.86
N GLN A 706 8.43 18.15 33.20
CA GLN A 706 7.48 19.08 33.83
C GLN A 706 6.07 18.86 33.32
N TRP A 707 5.07 18.99 34.17
CA TRP A 707 3.70 18.94 33.75
C TRP A 707 3.30 20.19 32.98
N SER A 708 2.69 20.01 31.83
CA SER A 708 2.09 21.08 31.02
C SER A 708 0.68 20.68 30.62
N HIS A 709 -0.28 21.54 30.85
CA HIS A 709 -1.62 21.37 30.29
C HIS A 709 -1.59 21.75 28.81
N VAL A 710 -2.07 20.85 27.95
CA VAL A 710 -2.22 21.08 26.53
C VAL A 710 -3.68 20.95 26.17
N ALA A 711 -4.20 21.93 25.42
CA ALA A 711 -5.51 21.83 24.82
C ALA A 711 -5.51 22.34 23.39
N PHE A 712 -6.37 21.76 22.56
CA PHE A 712 -6.66 22.33 21.24
C PHE A 712 -8.16 22.28 20.97
N THR A 713 -8.66 23.34 20.35
CA THR A 713 -10.06 23.49 20.00
C THR A 713 -10.20 23.63 18.49
N VAL A 714 -11.18 22.95 17.91
CA VAL A 714 -11.52 23.04 16.49
C VAL A 714 -12.99 23.44 16.38
N ASN A 715 -13.27 24.41 15.53
CA ASN A 715 -14.62 24.88 15.23
C ASN A 715 -14.79 25.13 13.74
N ASN A 716 -15.25 24.11 13.00
CA ASN A 716 -15.49 24.19 11.56
C ASN A 716 -14.32 24.81 10.76
N GLY A 717 -13.10 24.32 11.05
CA GLY A 717 -11.88 24.77 10.40
C GLY A 717 -11.12 25.88 11.12
N ALA A 718 -11.71 26.59 12.09
CA ALA A 718 -10.94 27.44 13.00
C ALA A 718 -10.28 26.55 14.06
N VAL A 719 -8.98 26.73 14.30
CA VAL A 719 -8.21 25.96 15.28
C VAL A 719 -7.44 26.88 16.22
N ASN A 720 -7.48 26.58 17.52
CA ASN A 720 -6.63 27.21 18.53
C ASN A 720 -5.89 26.13 19.32
N VAL A 721 -4.65 26.39 19.71
CA VAL A 721 -3.85 25.51 20.57
C VAL A 721 -3.36 26.28 21.78
N TYR A 722 -3.44 25.65 22.94
CA TYR A 722 -3.15 26.27 24.24
C TYR A 722 -2.11 25.44 25.00
N VAL A 723 -1.24 26.12 25.73
CA VAL A 723 -0.32 25.53 26.70
C VAL A 723 -0.50 26.25 28.03
N ASN A 724 -0.80 25.51 29.11
CA ASN A 724 -1.08 26.02 30.45
C ASN A 724 -2.15 27.13 30.43
N GLY A 725 -3.24 26.91 29.69
CA GLY A 725 -4.36 27.86 29.55
C GLY A 725 -4.07 29.06 28.65
N VAL A 726 -2.85 29.24 28.17
CA VAL A 726 -2.45 30.37 27.30
C VAL A 726 -2.47 29.94 25.84
N LYS A 727 -3.21 30.68 25.01
CA LYS A 727 -3.27 30.46 23.55
C LYS A 727 -1.89 30.69 22.92
N ARG A 728 -1.37 29.67 22.22
CA ARG A 728 -0.06 29.68 21.53
C ARG A 728 -0.18 29.70 20.02
N PHE A 729 -1.31 29.19 19.49
CA PHE A 729 -1.57 29.19 18.05
C PHE A 729 -3.06 29.48 17.80
N SER A 730 -3.32 30.17 16.69
CA SER A 730 -4.66 30.36 16.14
C SER A 730 -4.57 30.33 14.61
N GLY A 731 -5.45 29.55 13.97
CA GLY A 731 -5.48 29.41 12.52
C GLY A 731 -6.86 29.06 11.98
N THR A 732 -6.95 29.04 10.65
CA THR A 732 -8.18 28.70 9.90
C THR A 732 -7.87 27.60 8.88
N ASN A 733 -8.90 27.04 8.26
CA ASN A 733 -8.77 25.95 7.27
C ASN A 733 -8.16 24.67 7.84
N PHE A 734 -8.30 24.43 9.16
CA PHE A 734 -7.91 23.17 9.76
C PHE A 734 -8.76 22.02 9.16
N PRO A 735 -8.17 20.91 8.75
CA PRO A 735 -8.88 19.84 8.04
C PRO A 735 -10.02 19.22 8.85
N ASN A 736 -11.12 18.90 8.19
CA ASN A 736 -12.23 18.14 8.78
C ASN A 736 -11.92 16.63 8.70
N VAL A 737 -11.25 16.11 9.72
CA VAL A 737 -10.86 14.69 9.81
C VAL A 737 -12.01 13.82 10.30
N PHE A 738 -12.73 14.26 11.34
CA PHE A 738 -13.73 13.45 12.03
C PHE A 738 -15.13 13.75 11.52
N THR A 739 -15.56 13.00 10.52
CA THR A 739 -16.87 13.19 9.86
C THR A 739 -17.92 12.15 10.28
N THR A 740 -17.49 11.10 10.99
CA THR A 740 -18.34 9.98 11.41
C THR A 740 -17.90 9.42 12.77
N THR A 741 -18.63 8.45 13.31
CA THR A 741 -18.36 7.77 14.58
C THR A 741 -17.31 6.65 14.48
N THR A 742 -16.65 6.49 13.34
CA THR A 742 -15.70 5.38 13.10
C THR A 742 -14.23 5.78 13.31
N GLY A 743 -13.94 7.02 13.67
CA GLY A 743 -12.57 7.50 13.90
C GLY A 743 -11.81 6.64 14.92
N THR A 744 -10.54 6.42 14.65
CA THR A 744 -9.59 5.66 15.46
C THR A 744 -8.82 6.62 16.36
N PHE A 745 -8.62 6.29 17.64
CA PHE A 745 -7.90 7.15 18.59
C PHE A 745 -6.86 6.38 19.40
N ALA A 746 -5.75 7.05 19.71
CA ALA A 746 -4.69 6.47 20.52
C ALA A 746 -3.93 7.55 21.31
N LEU A 747 -3.22 7.11 22.34
CA LEU A 747 -2.24 7.90 23.09
C LEU A 747 -0.87 7.28 22.99
N GLY A 748 0.14 8.11 22.81
CA GLY A 748 1.54 7.72 22.80
C GLY A 748 2.02 6.97 21.56
N VAL A 749 1.13 6.59 20.64
CA VAL A 749 1.41 5.86 19.39
C VAL A 749 0.55 6.33 18.24
N ASN A 750 1.07 6.18 17.03
CA ASN A 750 0.34 6.25 15.77
C ASN A 750 0.68 5.01 14.91
N TYR A 751 0.53 5.10 13.58
CA TYR A 751 0.83 3.99 12.66
C TYR A 751 2.34 3.87 12.35
N TRP A 752 3.14 4.96 12.47
CA TRP A 752 4.48 5.05 11.86
C TRP A 752 5.60 5.38 12.83
N ASP A 753 5.36 6.37 13.72
CA ASP A 753 6.44 7.05 14.43
C ASP A 753 6.87 6.34 15.71
N THR A 754 7.98 6.80 16.29
CA THR A 754 8.49 6.32 17.58
C THR A 754 7.47 6.59 18.68
N PRO A 755 7.17 5.62 19.56
CA PRO A 755 6.25 5.80 20.67
C PRO A 755 6.69 6.87 21.66
N TYR A 756 5.70 7.49 22.30
CA TYR A 756 5.92 8.50 23.34
C TYR A 756 6.58 7.91 24.59
N LYS A 757 7.51 8.67 25.16
CA LYS A 757 8.09 8.38 26.48
C LYS A 757 7.82 9.52 27.44
N GLY A 758 7.09 9.25 28.53
CA GLY A 758 6.65 10.26 29.49
C GLY A 758 5.34 9.88 30.16
N ALA A 759 4.67 10.83 30.77
CA ALA A 759 3.37 10.61 31.40
C ALA A 759 2.27 11.45 30.74
N ILE A 760 1.04 10.90 30.70
CA ILE A 760 -0.18 11.55 30.25
C ILE A 760 -1.21 11.41 31.36
N ASP A 761 -1.94 12.52 31.64
CA ASP A 761 -2.93 12.59 32.69
C ASP A 761 -4.17 13.40 32.23
N GLU A 762 -5.32 13.12 32.85
CA GLU A 762 -6.51 13.94 32.74
C GLU A 762 -6.97 14.22 31.29
N LEU A 763 -7.00 13.21 30.42
CA LEU A 763 -7.50 13.41 29.06
C LEU A 763 -9.01 13.69 29.07
N ARG A 764 -9.39 14.85 28.54
CA ARG A 764 -10.78 15.28 28.38
C ARG A 764 -11.10 15.60 26.93
N ILE A 765 -12.22 15.10 26.46
CA ILE A 765 -12.73 15.36 25.11
C ILE A 765 -14.12 15.98 25.22
N TYR A 766 -14.31 17.11 24.53
CA TYR A 766 -15.56 17.85 24.48
C TYR A 766 -16.10 17.89 23.05
N ASN A 767 -17.41 17.86 22.88
CA ASN A 767 -18.09 18.04 21.59
C ASN A 767 -18.37 19.51 21.25
N ALA A 768 -17.57 20.42 21.78
CA ALA A 768 -17.59 21.85 21.51
C ALA A 768 -16.18 22.41 21.43
N ALA A 769 -16.02 23.52 20.72
CA ALA A 769 -14.81 24.32 20.79
C ALA A 769 -14.92 25.24 22.02
N LEU A 770 -14.25 24.89 23.10
CA LEU A 770 -14.17 25.69 24.30
C LEU A 770 -13.49 27.04 23.99
N ASN A 771 -14.00 28.13 24.60
CA ASN A 771 -13.40 29.44 24.47
C ASN A 771 -12.17 29.57 25.39
N ASP A 772 -11.43 30.71 25.27
CA ASP A 772 -10.20 30.95 26.01
C ASP A 772 -10.34 30.85 27.53
N ALA A 773 -11.47 31.38 28.08
CA ALA A 773 -11.74 31.33 29.51
C ALA A 773 -12.09 29.90 29.99
N GLU A 774 -12.84 29.15 29.20
CA GLU A 774 -13.17 27.75 29.50
C GLU A 774 -11.91 26.87 29.47
N VAL A 775 -11.01 27.06 28.48
CA VAL A 775 -9.72 26.35 28.41
C VAL A 775 -8.83 26.72 29.59
N ALA A 776 -8.77 28.01 29.94
CA ALA A 776 -7.99 28.45 31.12
C ALA A 776 -8.55 27.83 32.40
N GLY A 777 -9.90 27.69 32.53
CA GLY A 777 -10.53 27.09 33.68
C GLY A 777 -10.25 25.61 33.90
N ILE A 778 -9.96 24.84 32.83
CA ILE A 778 -9.61 23.40 32.93
C ILE A 778 -8.10 23.16 33.03
N ALA A 779 -7.28 24.21 32.92
CA ALA A 779 -5.81 24.12 32.99
C ALA A 779 -5.25 24.28 34.43
N HIS A 780 -6.12 24.24 35.47
CA HIS A 780 -5.76 24.41 36.87
C HIS A 780 -6.01 23.19 37.74
#